data_8fd34dda1018244d3889facd9ac266a0
#
_entry.id   8fd34dda1018244d3889facd9ac266a0
#
_cell.length_a   1.000
_cell.length_b   1.000
_cell.length_c   1.000
_cell.angle_alpha   90.00
_cell.angle_beta   90.00
_cell.angle_gamma   90.00
#
_symmetry.space_group_name_H-M   'P 1'
#
loop_
_entity.id
_entity.type
_entity.pdbx_description
1 polymer ?
#
loop_
_entity_poly.entity_id
_entity_poly.type
_entity_poly.pdbx_seq_one_letter_code
_entity_poly.pdbx_strand_id
1 'polypeptide(L)'
;MNAFDLTRRLSNAMRHLSMRLLAVAGIGCMLLLGACGGGSGSMSTGTPPPPATSGTAMVTLTDMPGDFLTYMVNVVSLKLTRSDGTTVETVAVPTTVDFAQLVNLSEVISAQQVPNGSYTAVAMTIDYAGANIVVDNGAGGLTVAAANIINGATTTALVAPNSQVTLTLQLPAGMPLTVTAGTVANLALDFNLAASDTVAPSTITSTTAASAVTVTVNPVLVASLAPDTTKEIRVRGSLVSVTNTSSATSYTVTVWPFFTASGNLGQVVVETTSTTAFTINGTSYTGTAGLTALAALPTGTLTVALGAFDTSTRTFTAAQVFAGTSVPGAGLDSIEGTVTARSGDVLTVSDGFLQPEGGGGVTGGQVMSTSAANESMTQDPMEFGHFSHQVAVTVAAATAVSEDGQSGTFGIQDISVGQHLQAFGKFGTDASGNRTLDASAGSVRLMVTRAVGQYTSTASGVVTMTLQELDGQPASAFNFAGTGSSGTSDATPGAYTVSVPAALSLPTMSAGFPVLFDGFVAPFGAAPPDFSALTLENFSTMNSRLDLAWGSPGLTAPFAAPLSATNVLITQATLQSAAQHVIWIGPVQEDPSSVSAGLSFVPNSSAAHMIFVIAHRMSWQFQVYGSFSDFITALTADLNGTTALLRIEAQGPYDLSTGVLSVNVMAVELND
;
A
#
# COMPACT_ATOMS: atom_id res chain seq x y z
N MET A 1 -1.65 -16.07 23.22
CA MET A 1 -0.91 -14.85 22.89
C MET A 1 0.54 -15.26 22.83
N ASN A 2 1.13 -15.37 21.63
CA ASN A 2 2.50 -15.87 21.46
C ASN A 2 3.52 -14.86 22.00
N ALA A 3 4.68 -15.33 22.46
CA ALA A 3 5.81 -14.50 22.91
C ALA A 3 6.18 -13.42 21.89
N PHE A 4 6.01 -13.73 20.62
CA PHE A 4 6.29 -12.88 19.47
C PHE A 4 5.28 -11.74 19.28
N ASP A 5 4.06 -11.92 19.74
CA ASP A 5 3.06 -10.85 19.75
C ASP A 5 3.40 -9.77 20.80
N LEU A 6 4.06 -10.18 21.89
CA LEU A 6 4.52 -9.24 22.92
C LEU A 6 5.74 -8.43 22.47
N THR A 7 6.71 -9.04 21.77
CA THR A 7 7.87 -8.32 21.22
C THR A 7 7.48 -7.38 20.09
N ARG A 8 6.52 -7.78 19.25
CA ARG A 8 5.95 -6.91 18.20
C ARG A 8 5.21 -5.72 18.81
N ARG A 9 4.45 -5.93 19.89
CA ARG A 9 3.74 -4.86 20.63
C ARG A 9 4.70 -3.94 21.39
N LEU A 10 5.77 -4.46 21.98
CA LEU A 10 6.81 -3.67 22.67
C LEU A 10 7.63 -2.86 21.66
N SER A 11 7.97 -3.40 20.51
CA SER A 11 8.66 -2.68 19.43
C SER A 11 7.80 -1.53 18.88
N ASN A 12 6.50 -1.77 18.65
CA ASN A 12 5.56 -0.73 18.21
C ASN A 12 5.29 0.31 19.30
N ALA A 13 5.17 -0.09 20.57
CA ALA A 13 4.99 0.85 21.67
C ALA A 13 6.19 1.78 21.86
N MET A 14 7.42 1.31 21.60
CA MET A 14 8.62 2.15 21.67
C MET A 14 8.78 3.12 20.49
N ARG A 15 8.31 2.76 19.28
CA ARG A 15 8.23 3.70 18.16
C ARG A 15 7.29 4.86 18.44
N HIS A 16 6.18 4.62 19.16
CA HIS A 16 5.26 5.67 19.57
C HIS A 16 5.76 6.52 20.76
N LEU A 17 6.66 5.99 21.58
CA LEU A 17 7.22 6.73 22.73
C LEU A 17 8.32 7.71 22.31
N SER A 18 9.11 7.38 21.28
CA SER A 18 10.17 8.27 20.77
C SER A 18 9.64 9.47 19.99
N MET A 19 8.43 9.40 19.40
CA MET A 19 7.79 10.52 18.71
C MET A 19 7.06 11.51 19.65
N ARG A 20 6.81 11.15 20.91
CA ARG A 20 6.09 12.02 21.86
C ARG A 20 6.98 12.94 22.70
N LEU A 21 8.29 12.83 22.61
CA LEU A 21 9.23 13.65 23.39
C LEU A 21 9.75 14.92 22.68
N LEU A 22 9.34 15.19 21.44
CA LEU A 22 9.78 16.38 20.68
C LEU A 22 8.73 17.49 20.51
N ALA A 23 7.58 17.40 21.16
CA ALA A 23 6.47 18.35 20.98
C ALA A 23 6.14 19.21 22.21
N VAL A 24 7.12 19.52 23.07
CA VAL A 24 6.92 20.47 24.17
C VAL A 24 8.04 21.51 24.18
N ALA A 25 7.98 22.47 23.27
CA ALA A 25 8.61 23.80 23.46
C ALA A 25 8.07 24.78 22.42
N GLY A 26 7.18 25.65 22.79
CA GLY A 26 6.79 26.79 21.93
C GLY A 26 5.42 27.39 22.23
N ILE A 27 5.18 27.81 23.47
CA ILE A 27 4.09 28.75 23.80
C ILE A 27 4.71 30.10 24.13
N GLY A 28 4.31 31.13 23.41
CA GLY A 28 4.65 32.51 23.80
C GLY A 28 4.14 33.57 22.86
N CYS A 29 3.02 34.19 23.22
CA CYS A 29 2.61 35.60 23.02
C CYS A 29 2.62 36.24 21.62
N MET A 30 1.48 36.69 21.17
CA MET A 30 1.15 38.12 21.24
C MET A 30 -0.26 38.44 20.77
N LEU A 31 -1.04 38.96 21.68
CA LEU A 31 -2.20 39.80 21.44
C LEU A 31 -1.71 41.21 21.04
N LEU A 32 -2.29 41.84 20.03
CA LEU A 32 -2.49 43.30 20.03
C LEU A 32 -3.62 43.69 19.08
N LEU A 33 -4.50 44.48 19.62
CA LEU A 33 -5.66 45.15 19.06
C LEU A 33 -5.28 46.22 18.01
N GLY A 34 -6.17 46.42 17.06
CA GLY A 34 -6.21 47.61 16.19
C GLY A 34 -7.62 47.86 15.72
N ALA A 35 -8.24 48.89 16.30
CA ALA A 35 -9.60 49.31 16.01
C ALA A 35 -9.65 50.49 15.02
N CYS A 36 -10.81 50.65 14.39
CA CYS A 36 -11.41 51.84 13.80
C CYS A 36 -10.94 52.40 12.47
N GLY A 37 -11.92 52.46 11.57
CA GLY A 37 -11.98 53.35 10.39
C GLY A 37 -13.37 53.29 9.77
N GLY A 38 -14.26 54.25 10.12
CA GLY A 38 -15.63 54.29 9.66
C GLY A 38 -15.77 54.75 8.22
N GLY A 39 -16.74 54.18 7.50
CA GLY A 39 -17.25 54.60 6.20
C GLY A 39 -18.74 54.29 6.14
N SER A 40 -19.55 55.36 6.16
CA SER A 40 -21.00 55.31 6.05
C SER A 40 -21.45 54.94 4.63
N GLY A 41 -21.90 53.69 4.43
CA GLY A 41 -22.65 53.28 3.26
C GLY A 41 -23.97 52.66 3.71
N SER A 42 -25.09 53.14 3.15
CA SER A 42 -26.44 52.73 3.53
C SER A 42 -26.64 51.21 3.49
N MET A 43 -26.97 50.67 4.65
CA MET A 43 -27.31 49.25 4.83
C MET A 43 -28.71 48.98 4.24
N SER A 44 -28.77 48.17 3.22
CA SER A 44 -29.89 47.29 2.97
C SER A 44 -29.95 46.28 4.12
N THR A 45 -31.02 46.33 4.91
CA THR A 45 -31.26 45.35 6.01
C THR A 45 -31.72 44.02 5.40
N GLY A 46 -30.80 43.30 4.75
CA GLY A 46 -30.95 41.87 4.53
C GLY A 46 -30.69 41.13 5.85
N THR A 47 -31.64 40.38 6.33
CA THR A 47 -31.45 39.47 7.47
C THR A 47 -30.20 38.64 7.20
N PRO A 48 -29.19 38.58 8.12
CA PRO A 48 -28.04 37.71 7.92
C PRO A 48 -28.51 36.28 7.66
N PRO A 49 -27.92 35.56 6.71
CA PRO A 49 -28.26 34.16 6.53
C PRO A 49 -28.04 33.44 7.89
N PRO A 50 -28.94 32.51 8.26
CA PRO A 50 -28.78 31.78 9.50
C PRO A 50 -27.39 31.13 9.54
N PRO A 51 -26.72 31.13 10.69
CA PRO A 51 -25.40 30.52 10.80
C PRO A 51 -25.44 29.07 10.32
N ALA A 52 -24.46 28.65 9.54
CA ALA A 52 -24.37 27.28 9.08
C ALA A 52 -24.39 26.32 10.29
N THR A 53 -25.27 25.33 10.25
CA THR A 53 -25.50 24.36 11.34
C THR A 53 -24.77 23.04 11.11
N SER A 54 -24.02 22.92 9.99
CA SER A 54 -23.31 21.72 9.58
C SER A 54 -21.89 22.03 9.06
N GLY A 55 -21.02 21.04 9.14
CA GLY A 55 -19.71 20.98 8.51
C GLY A 55 -19.52 19.64 7.81
N THR A 56 -18.42 19.48 7.07
CA THR A 56 -18.13 18.25 6.35
C THR A 56 -17.37 17.28 7.25
N ALA A 57 -17.86 16.04 7.40
CA ALA A 57 -17.08 14.93 7.91
C ALA A 57 -16.50 14.15 6.74
N MET A 58 -15.21 14.32 6.50
CA MET A 58 -14.45 13.55 5.50
C MET A 58 -13.91 12.31 6.16
N VAL A 59 -14.33 11.14 5.69
CA VAL A 59 -13.86 9.84 6.20
C VAL A 59 -13.00 9.20 5.15
N THR A 60 -11.76 8.89 5.53
CA THR A 60 -10.81 8.12 4.71
C THR A 60 -10.67 6.72 5.25
N LEU A 61 -10.46 5.76 4.36
CA LEU A 61 -10.24 4.36 4.66
C LEU A 61 -8.89 3.92 4.11
N THR A 62 -8.12 3.24 4.94
CA THR A 62 -6.81 2.67 4.59
C THR A 62 -6.68 1.28 5.20
N ASP A 63 -5.63 0.55 4.85
CA ASP A 63 -5.33 -0.77 5.39
C ASP A 63 -3.82 -0.95 5.66
N MET A 64 -3.50 -1.92 6.48
CA MET A 64 -2.14 -2.42 6.68
C MET A 64 -1.92 -3.69 5.87
N PRO A 65 -0.68 -3.96 5.36
CA PRO A 65 -0.40 -5.18 4.59
C PRO A 65 -0.86 -6.45 5.30
N GLY A 66 -1.50 -7.35 4.54
CA GLY A 66 -1.94 -8.67 4.96
C GLY A 66 -1.64 -9.73 3.89
N ASP A 67 -1.99 -10.97 4.16
CA ASP A 67 -1.73 -12.12 3.27
C ASP A 67 -2.83 -12.30 2.20
N PHE A 68 -3.46 -11.18 1.76
CA PHE A 68 -4.57 -11.17 0.82
C PHE A 68 -4.20 -10.45 -0.46
N LEU A 69 -4.46 -11.08 -1.61
CA LEU A 69 -4.37 -10.45 -2.92
C LEU A 69 -5.62 -9.62 -3.23
N THR A 70 -6.76 -10.05 -2.70
CA THR A 70 -8.05 -9.34 -2.78
C THR A 70 -8.81 -9.55 -1.47
N TYR A 71 -9.40 -8.49 -0.94
CA TYR A 71 -10.32 -8.55 0.21
C TYR A 71 -11.52 -7.64 -0.05
N MET A 72 -12.38 -8.09 -0.96
CA MET A 72 -13.51 -7.32 -1.45
C MET A 72 -14.77 -7.64 -0.64
N VAL A 73 -15.33 -6.63 0.04
CA VAL A 73 -16.53 -6.70 0.87
C VAL A 73 -17.38 -5.44 0.70
N ASN A 74 -18.60 -5.43 1.22
CA ASN A 74 -19.46 -4.26 1.17
C ASN A 74 -19.49 -3.52 2.52
N VAL A 75 -19.10 -2.24 2.53
CA VAL A 75 -19.39 -1.34 3.64
C VAL A 75 -20.84 -0.84 3.46
N VAL A 76 -21.76 -1.30 4.32
CA VAL A 76 -23.19 -1.02 4.17
C VAL A 76 -23.68 0.11 5.06
N SER A 77 -22.89 0.52 6.06
CA SER A 77 -23.19 1.63 6.96
C SER A 77 -21.93 2.15 7.62
N LEU A 78 -21.81 3.47 7.76
CA LEU A 78 -20.81 4.13 8.59
C LEU A 78 -21.47 5.26 9.37
N LYS A 79 -21.61 5.07 10.68
CA LYS A 79 -22.30 5.98 11.61
C LYS A 79 -21.32 6.69 12.51
N LEU A 80 -21.47 8.00 12.63
CA LEU A 80 -20.81 8.81 13.64
C LEU A 80 -21.77 9.07 14.81
N THR A 81 -21.31 8.86 16.04
CA THR A 81 -22.09 9.10 17.26
C THR A 81 -21.61 10.37 17.94
N ARG A 82 -22.51 11.33 18.13
CA ARG A 82 -22.25 12.58 18.85
C ARG A 82 -22.17 12.35 20.36
N SER A 83 -21.59 13.31 21.05
CA SER A 83 -21.49 13.31 22.52
C SER A 83 -22.85 13.30 23.24
N ASP A 84 -23.93 13.70 22.58
CA ASP A 84 -25.30 13.64 23.07
C ASP A 84 -26.01 12.29 22.79
N GLY A 85 -25.29 11.33 22.18
CA GLY A 85 -25.79 10.00 21.82
C GLY A 85 -26.53 9.95 20.48
N THR A 86 -26.74 11.08 19.80
CA THR A 86 -27.34 11.06 18.45
C THR A 86 -26.36 10.50 17.42
N THR A 87 -26.89 9.77 16.43
CA THR A 87 -26.09 9.15 15.37
C THR A 87 -26.39 9.78 14.02
N VAL A 88 -25.34 9.87 13.18
CA VAL A 88 -25.44 10.36 11.80
C VAL A 88 -24.84 9.33 10.87
N GLU A 89 -25.61 8.90 9.87
CA GLU A 89 -25.14 8.00 8.82
C GLU A 89 -24.32 8.79 7.78
N THR A 90 -23.13 8.32 7.46
CA THR A 90 -22.24 8.96 6.45
C THR A 90 -22.03 8.10 5.21
N VAL A 91 -22.31 6.80 5.27
CA VAL A 91 -22.34 5.88 4.13
C VAL A 91 -23.73 5.24 4.08
N ALA A 92 -24.66 5.95 3.43
CA ALA A 92 -26.05 5.51 3.31
C ALA A 92 -26.30 4.55 2.12
N VAL A 93 -25.31 4.36 1.28
CA VAL A 93 -25.36 3.47 0.09
C VAL A 93 -24.29 2.42 0.27
N PRO A 94 -24.62 1.11 0.14
CA PRO A 94 -23.61 0.06 0.18
C PRO A 94 -22.48 0.33 -0.81
N THR A 95 -21.26 0.32 -0.31
CA THR A 95 -20.06 0.62 -1.07
C THR A 95 -19.14 -0.59 -1.03
N THR A 96 -18.85 -1.16 -2.20
CA THR A 96 -17.89 -2.27 -2.30
C THR A 96 -16.47 -1.71 -2.13
N VAL A 97 -15.71 -2.32 -1.23
CA VAL A 97 -14.33 -1.94 -0.90
C VAL A 97 -13.44 -3.16 -1.05
N ASP A 98 -12.36 -3.02 -1.78
CA ASP A 98 -11.24 -3.97 -1.74
C ASP A 98 -10.17 -3.41 -0.81
N PHE A 99 -10.12 -3.93 0.42
CA PHE A 99 -9.17 -3.46 1.44
C PHE A 99 -7.72 -3.77 1.06
N ALA A 100 -7.47 -4.85 0.33
CA ALA A 100 -6.10 -5.20 -0.10
C ALA A 100 -5.46 -4.11 -0.98
N GLN A 101 -6.27 -3.29 -1.69
CA GLN A 101 -5.77 -2.17 -2.49
C GLN A 101 -5.47 -0.90 -1.67
N LEU A 102 -5.82 -0.86 -0.39
CA LEU A 102 -5.66 0.31 0.47
C LEU A 102 -4.36 0.29 1.29
N VAL A 103 -3.45 -0.62 0.99
CA VAL A 103 -2.18 -0.77 1.72
C VAL A 103 -1.29 0.46 1.56
N ASN A 104 -1.21 1.02 0.34
CA ASN A 104 -0.32 2.12 0.00
C ASN A 104 -1.03 3.48 -0.17
N LEU A 105 -2.35 3.51 -0.01
CA LEU A 105 -3.15 4.73 -0.16
C LEU A 105 -4.31 4.79 0.84
N SER A 106 -4.91 5.99 0.98
CA SER A 106 -6.15 6.22 1.73
C SER A 106 -7.24 6.67 0.77
N GLU A 107 -8.39 6.01 0.74
CA GLU A 107 -9.53 6.39 -0.09
C GLU A 107 -10.54 7.23 0.69
N VAL A 108 -11.01 8.33 0.14
CA VAL A 108 -12.14 9.07 0.71
C VAL A 108 -13.44 8.32 0.40
N ILE A 109 -14.02 7.69 1.43
CA ILE A 109 -15.27 6.92 1.29
C ILE A 109 -16.52 7.75 1.56
N SER A 110 -16.40 8.89 2.23
CA SER A 110 -17.51 9.80 2.53
C SER A 110 -16.98 11.20 2.83
N ALA A 111 -17.75 12.22 2.42
CA ALA A 111 -17.56 13.62 2.77
C ALA A 111 -18.92 14.30 3.03
N GLN A 112 -19.71 13.68 3.89
CA GLN A 112 -21.08 14.12 4.16
C GLN A 112 -21.13 15.38 5.05
N GLN A 113 -22.15 16.20 4.80
CA GLN A 113 -22.51 17.29 5.69
C GLN A 113 -23.17 16.72 6.95
N VAL A 114 -22.55 16.95 8.10
CA VAL A 114 -23.05 16.47 9.39
C VAL A 114 -23.26 17.66 10.34
N PRO A 115 -24.17 17.56 11.31
CA PRO A 115 -24.40 18.63 12.28
C PRO A 115 -23.14 19.00 13.05
N ASN A 116 -22.98 20.29 13.35
CA ASN A 116 -21.89 20.76 14.20
C ASN A 116 -21.90 20.05 15.55
N GLY A 117 -20.73 19.75 16.09
CA GLY A 117 -20.59 19.12 17.38
C GLY A 117 -19.39 18.23 17.52
N SER A 118 -19.30 17.58 18.67
CA SER A 118 -18.26 16.61 19.00
C SER A 118 -18.81 15.19 18.81
N TYR A 119 -18.11 14.38 18.02
CA TYR A 119 -18.43 12.97 17.78
C TYR A 119 -17.44 12.11 18.55
N THR A 120 -17.93 11.15 19.30
CA THR A 120 -17.16 10.36 20.26
C THR A 120 -17.01 8.89 19.87
N ALA A 121 -17.78 8.43 18.87
CA ALA A 121 -17.67 7.07 18.37
C ALA A 121 -17.96 6.99 16.87
N VAL A 122 -17.44 5.94 16.26
CA VAL A 122 -17.75 5.53 14.89
C VAL A 122 -18.17 4.06 14.89
N ALA A 123 -19.20 3.71 14.11
CA ALA A 123 -19.61 2.34 13.88
C ALA A 123 -19.62 2.06 12.38
N MET A 124 -18.92 1.00 11.95
CA MET A 124 -18.87 0.54 10.57
C MET A 124 -19.49 -0.86 10.49
N THR A 125 -20.42 -1.04 9.56
CA THR A 125 -21.01 -2.35 9.27
C THR A 125 -20.52 -2.84 7.93
N ILE A 126 -19.92 -4.03 7.93
CA ILE A 126 -19.39 -4.73 6.77
C ILE A 126 -20.30 -5.92 6.48
N ASP A 127 -20.66 -6.11 5.21
CA ASP A 127 -21.43 -7.24 4.72
C ASP A 127 -20.54 -8.14 3.86
N TYR A 128 -20.41 -9.38 4.27
CA TYR A 128 -19.63 -10.43 3.58
C TYR A 128 -20.47 -11.24 2.59
N ALA A 129 -21.76 -10.91 2.42
CA ALA A 129 -22.57 -11.53 1.37
C ALA A 129 -22.01 -11.14 -0.01
N GLY A 130 -21.52 -12.14 -0.75
CA GLY A 130 -20.85 -11.91 -2.03
C GLY A 130 -19.41 -11.38 -1.91
N ALA A 131 -18.78 -11.53 -0.74
CA ALA A 131 -17.37 -11.21 -0.57
C ALA A 131 -16.49 -12.00 -1.56
N ASN A 132 -15.48 -11.33 -2.12
CA ASN A 132 -14.40 -11.98 -2.86
C ASN A 132 -13.11 -11.82 -2.06
N ILE A 133 -12.67 -12.92 -1.44
CA ILE A 133 -11.44 -12.96 -0.65
C ILE A 133 -10.48 -13.93 -1.34
N VAL A 134 -9.33 -13.43 -1.75
CA VAL A 134 -8.28 -14.19 -2.43
C VAL A 134 -7.04 -14.15 -1.57
N VAL A 135 -6.55 -15.31 -1.17
CA VAL A 135 -5.32 -15.48 -0.40
C VAL A 135 -4.15 -15.83 -1.32
N ASP A 136 -2.96 -15.36 -0.99
CA ASP A 136 -1.76 -15.70 -1.76
C ASP A 136 -1.42 -17.19 -1.58
N ASN A 137 -1.21 -17.88 -2.70
CA ASN A 137 -0.79 -19.29 -2.74
C ASN A 137 0.55 -19.50 -3.47
N GLY A 138 1.26 -18.39 -3.77
CA GLY A 138 2.50 -18.39 -4.55
C GLY A 138 2.32 -18.73 -6.04
N ALA A 139 1.08 -18.79 -6.55
CA ALA A 139 0.77 -19.15 -7.94
C ALA A 139 -0.50 -18.45 -8.49
N GLY A 140 -0.72 -17.17 -8.10
CA GLY A 140 -1.82 -16.35 -8.62
C GLY A 140 -3.04 -16.26 -7.71
N GLY A 141 -2.96 -16.78 -6.51
CA GLY A 141 -4.00 -16.65 -5.51
C GLY A 141 -5.01 -17.82 -5.47
N LEU A 142 -5.73 -17.90 -4.37
CA LEU A 142 -6.77 -18.90 -4.12
C LEU A 142 -8.01 -18.21 -3.56
N THR A 143 -9.11 -18.27 -4.29
CA THR A 143 -10.40 -17.71 -3.83
C THR A 143 -10.98 -18.58 -2.70
N VAL A 144 -11.28 -17.94 -1.58
CA VAL A 144 -11.90 -18.59 -0.42
C VAL A 144 -13.38 -18.81 -0.66
N ALA A 145 -13.87 -20.04 -0.44
CA ALA A 145 -15.29 -20.34 -0.57
C ALA A 145 -16.10 -19.55 0.48
N ALA A 146 -17.24 -18.98 0.09
CA ALA A 146 -18.08 -18.16 0.98
C ALA A 146 -18.46 -18.87 2.30
N ALA A 147 -18.68 -20.18 2.25
CA ALA A 147 -18.98 -21.00 3.44
C ALA A 147 -17.79 -21.13 4.41
N ASN A 148 -16.59 -20.81 3.96
CA ASN A 148 -15.34 -20.89 4.74
C ASN A 148 -14.89 -19.51 5.26
N ILE A 149 -15.66 -18.46 5.02
CA ILE A 149 -15.48 -17.15 5.66
C ILE A 149 -16.26 -17.18 6.96
N ILE A 150 -15.58 -17.27 8.07
CA ILE A 150 -16.17 -17.58 9.40
C ILE A 150 -16.08 -16.36 10.32
N ASN A 151 -17.17 -16.00 10.96
CA ASN A 151 -17.15 -15.01 12.03
C ASN A 151 -16.44 -15.58 13.26
N GLY A 152 -15.33 -14.97 13.66
CA GLY A 152 -14.52 -15.45 14.78
C GLY A 152 -15.23 -15.40 16.14
N ALA A 153 -16.17 -14.48 16.32
CA ALA A 153 -16.94 -14.36 17.57
C ALA A 153 -18.03 -15.44 17.72
N THR A 154 -18.67 -15.84 16.60
CA THR A 154 -19.80 -16.77 16.60
C THR A 154 -19.46 -18.15 16.03
N THR A 155 -18.30 -18.30 15.40
CA THR A 155 -17.84 -19.50 14.69
C THR A 155 -18.81 -19.97 13.59
N THR A 156 -19.61 -19.06 13.05
CA THR A 156 -20.57 -19.32 11.95
C THR A 156 -20.09 -18.70 10.65
N ALA A 157 -20.44 -19.33 9.53
CA ALA A 157 -20.14 -18.80 8.22
C ALA A 157 -20.84 -17.44 8.00
N LEU A 158 -20.10 -16.48 7.42
CA LEU A 158 -20.58 -15.14 7.09
C LEU A 158 -21.33 -15.15 5.75
N VAL A 159 -22.39 -15.93 5.71
CA VAL A 159 -23.33 -16.02 4.57
C VAL A 159 -24.71 -15.52 4.97
N ALA A 160 -25.50 -15.06 3.99
CA ALA A 160 -26.84 -14.56 4.27
C ALA A 160 -27.69 -15.63 5.01
N PRO A 161 -28.49 -15.26 6.02
CA PRO A 161 -28.77 -13.90 6.50
C PRO A 161 -27.78 -13.35 7.56
N ASN A 162 -26.73 -14.07 7.92
CA ASN A 162 -25.79 -13.73 8.99
C ASN A 162 -24.44 -13.22 8.44
N SER A 163 -24.46 -12.49 7.33
CA SER A 163 -23.25 -12.04 6.63
C SER A 163 -22.65 -10.73 7.16
N GLN A 164 -23.34 -10.04 8.07
CA GLN A 164 -22.92 -8.71 8.51
C GLN A 164 -22.17 -8.74 9.84
N VAL A 165 -21.11 -7.92 9.91
CA VAL A 165 -20.32 -7.67 11.12
C VAL A 165 -20.29 -6.15 11.35
N THR A 166 -20.67 -5.71 12.56
CA THR A 166 -20.60 -4.30 12.96
C THR A 166 -19.45 -4.10 13.95
N LEU A 167 -18.56 -3.18 13.60
CA LEU A 167 -17.48 -2.71 14.47
C LEU A 167 -17.90 -1.37 15.07
N THR A 168 -17.71 -1.22 16.37
CA THR A 168 -17.90 0.06 17.05
C THR A 168 -16.60 0.46 17.72
N LEU A 169 -16.11 1.65 17.39
CA LEU A 169 -14.88 2.21 17.94
C LEU A 169 -15.21 3.49 18.70
N GLN A 170 -14.75 3.57 19.95
CA GLN A 170 -14.79 4.80 20.73
C GLN A 170 -13.55 5.64 20.41
N LEU A 171 -13.75 6.91 20.08
CA LEU A 171 -12.62 7.83 19.92
C LEU A 171 -12.02 8.11 21.30
N PRO A 172 -10.69 8.36 21.37
CA PRO A 172 -10.02 8.57 22.66
C PRO A 172 -10.67 9.71 23.46
N ALA A 173 -10.84 9.50 24.76
CA ALA A 173 -11.39 10.51 25.65
C ALA A 173 -10.53 11.80 25.56
N GLY A 174 -11.18 12.95 25.33
CA GLY A 174 -10.52 14.23 25.13
C GLY A 174 -10.07 14.51 23.69
N MET A 175 -10.25 13.58 22.76
CA MET A 175 -9.93 13.76 21.34
C MET A 175 -11.14 13.37 20.45
N PRO A 176 -12.32 14.00 20.61
CA PRO A 176 -13.47 13.74 19.74
C PRO A 176 -13.26 14.33 18.35
N LEU A 177 -13.90 13.76 17.34
CA LEU A 177 -13.98 14.41 16.04
C LEU A 177 -14.86 15.67 16.18
N THR A 178 -14.25 16.84 16.06
CA THR A 178 -14.96 18.12 16.20
C THR A 178 -15.32 18.65 14.82
N VAL A 179 -16.62 18.68 14.53
CA VAL A 179 -17.17 19.26 13.30
C VAL A 179 -17.65 20.68 13.57
N THR A 180 -17.15 21.63 12.81
CA THR A 180 -17.52 23.05 12.87
C THR A 180 -18.11 23.51 11.55
N ALA A 181 -18.97 24.53 11.63
CA ALA A 181 -19.69 25.06 10.46
C ALA A 181 -18.75 25.44 9.33
N GLY A 182 -19.07 24.97 8.13
CA GLY A 182 -18.35 25.33 6.90
C GLY A 182 -16.89 24.83 6.82
N THR A 183 -16.47 23.93 7.71
CA THR A 183 -15.11 23.35 7.69
C THR A 183 -15.14 21.86 7.45
N VAL A 184 -14.01 21.31 7.01
CA VAL A 184 -13.80 19.87 6.87
C VAL A 184 -13.16 19.32 8.13
N ALA A 185 -13.75 18.28 8.71
CA ALA A 185 -13.16 17.49 9.78
C ALA A 185 -12.78 16.12 9.20
N ASN A 186 -11.52 15.71 9.36
CA ASN A 186 -11.02 14.44 8.84
C ASN A 186 -11.10 13.35 9.92
N LEU A 187 -11.54 12.16 9.50
CA LEU A 187 -11.48 10.92 10.27
C LEU A 187 -10.84 9.84 9.40
N ALA A 188 -9.63 9.44 9.74
CA ALA A 188 -8.92 8.34 9.09
C ALA A 188 -9.25 7.03 9.81
N LEU A 189 -9.72 6.05 9.07
CA LEU A 189 -10.01 4.69 9.53
C LEU A 189 -9.02 3.73 8.89
N ASP A 190 -8.38 2.89 9.71
CA ASP A 190 -7.47 1.84 9.28
C ASP A 190 -8.10 0.48 9.61
N PHE A 191 -8.38 -0.30 8.57
CA PHE A 191 -8.89 -1.66 8.70
C PHE A 191 -7.72 -2.63 8.63
N ASN A 192 -7.17 -2.97 9.78
CA ASN A 192 -5.96 -3.80 9.86
C ASN A 192 -6.24 -5.27 9.48
N LEU A 193 -6.12 -5.62 8.18
CA LEU A 193 -6.35 -6.97 7.67
C LEU A 193 -5.50 -8.02 8.38
N ALA A 194 -4.22 -7.74 8.61
CA ALA A 194 -3.31 -8.68 9.27
C ALA A 194 -3.70 -9.01 10.72
N ALA A 195 -4.39 -8.08 11.41
CA ALA A 195 -4.89 -8.30 12.77
C ALA A 195 -6.35 -8.78 12.78
N SER A 196 -7.08 -8.54 11.70
CA SER A 196 -8.51 -8.83 11.55
C SER A 196 -8.78 -10.29 11.21
N ASP A 197 -7.87 -10.93 10.47
CA ASP A 197 -8.14 -12.21 9.85
C ASP A 197 -7.10 -13.25 10.21
N THR A 198 -7.56 -14.49 10.31
CA THR A 198 -6.69 -15.66 10.46
C THR A 198 -6.98 -16.64 9.34
N VAL A 199 -5.96 -16.95 8.54
CA VAL A 199 -6.05 -17.89 7.43
C VAL A 199 -5.58 -19.26 7.90
N ALA A 200 -6.35 -20.31 7.63
CA ALA A 200 -6.00 -21.69 7.93
C ALA A 200 -6.22 -22.58 6.70
N PRO A 201 -5.25 -23.44 6.34
CA PRO A 201 -3.95 -23.65 6.97
C PRO A 201 -3.02 -22.41 6.83
N SER A 202 -2.03 -22.29 7.70
CA SER A 202 -1.08 -21.17 7.68
C SER A 202 -0.10 -21.20 6.49
N THR A 203 -0.04 -22.30 5.77
CA THR A 203 0.73 -22.44 4.53
C THR A 203 -0.21 -22.88 3.43
N ILE A 204 -0.36 -22.04 2.42
CA ILE A 204 -1.18 -22.27 1.22
C ILE A 204 -0.23 -22.39 0.05
N THR A 205 -0.44 -23.40 -0.78
CA THR A 205 0.37 -23.66 -1.98
C THR A 205 -0.51 -23.77 -3.22
N SER A 206 0.08 -23.77 -4.40
CA SER A 206 -0.62 -23.95 -5.67
C SER A 206 -1.45 -25.24 -5.77
N THR A 207 -1.19 -26.23 -4.89
CA THR A 207 -1.93 -27.51 -4.82
C THR A 207 -2.99 -27.51 -3.71
N THR A 208 -3.11 -26.47 -2.92
CA THR A 208 -4.11 -26.38 -1.84
C THR A 208 -5.51 -26.22 -2.45
N ALA A 209 -6.44 -27.10 -2.07
CA ALA A 209 -7.81 -26.99 -2.54
C ALA A 209 -8.54 -25.82 -1.87
N ALA A 210 -9.34 -25.07 -2.63
CA ALA A 210 -10.11 -23.93 -2.10
C ALA A 210 -11.03 -24.32 -0.92
N SER A 211 -11.58 -25.53 -0.91
CA SER A 211 -12.41 -26.07 0.17
C SER A 211 -11.64 -26.34 1.48
N ALA A 212 -10.31 -26.35 1.42
CA ALA A 212 -9.45 -26.60 2.59
C ALA A 212 -9.02 -25.30 3.28
N VAL A 213 -9.26 -24.12 2.64
CA VAL A 213 -8.87 -22.84 3.20
C VAL A 213 -10.05 -22.21 3.94
N THR A 214 -9.80 -21.75 5.15
CA THR A 214 -10.77 -21.03 5.99
C THR A 214 -10.18 -19.70 6.42
N VAL A 215 -10.97 -18.64 6.28
CA VAL A 215 -10.65 -17.30 6.81
C VAL A 215 -11.56 -17.04 8.00
N THR A 216 -10.96 -16.84 9.17
CA THR A 216 -11.68 -16.46 10.39
C THR A 216 -11.57 -14.96 10.59
N VAL A 217 -12.72 -14.29 10.56
CA VAL A 217 -12.85 -12.83 10.56
C VAL A 217 -13.08 -12.33 11.99
N ASN A 218 -12.15 -11.52 12.51
CA ASN A 218 -12.25 -10.78 13.77
C ASN A 218 -11.85 -9.32 13.51
N PRO A 219 -12.70 -8.51 12.89
CA PRO A 219 -12.28 -7.24 12.33
C PRO A 219 -11.70 -6.28 13.38
N VAL A 220 -10.56 -5.68 13.06
CA VAL A 220 -9.87 -4.67 13.86
C VAL A 220 -9.87 -3.35 13.10
N LEU A 221 -10.50 -2.33 13.68
CA LEU A 221 -10.57 -0.99 13.14
C LEU A 221 -9.83 -0.03 14.06
N VAL A 222 -8.99 0.82 13.49
CA VAL A 222 -8.27 1.89 14.20
C VAL A 222 -8.72 3.23 13.62
N ALA A 223 -8.93 4.24 14.47
CA ALA A 223 -9.28 5.59 14.03
C ALA A 223 -8.21 6.61 14.43
N SER A 224 -7.95 7.55 13.54
CA SER A 224 -7.11 8.71 13.75
C SER A 224 -7.80 9.98 13.24
N LEU A 225 -7.60 11.11 13.94
CA LEU A 225 -8.07 12.42 13.47
C LEU A 225 -7.07 13.09 12.52
N ALA A 226 -5.83 12.60 12.49
CA ALA A 226 -4.82 12.99 11.51
C ALA A 226 -4.73 11.91 10.43
N PRO A 227 -4.66 12.29 9.14
CA PRO A 227 -4.39 11.33 8.08
C PRO A 227 -3.00 10.70 8.26
N ASP A 228 -2.82 9.51 7.72
CA ASP A 228 -1.50 8.92 7.57
C ASP A 228 -0.72 9.72 6.51
N THR A 229 0.32 10.43 6.94
CA THR A 229 1.13 11.28 6.04
C THR A 229 2.09 10.49 5.15
N THR A 230 2.19 9.18 5.36
CA THR A 230 3.01 8.29 4.52
C THR A 230 2.23 7.74 3.31
N LYS A 231 0.91 7.95 3.29
CA LYS A 231 0.03 7.48 2.22
C LYS A 231 -0.64 8.65 1.52
N GLU A 232 -0.71 8.58 0.20
CA GLU A 232 -1.53 9.53 -0.56
C GLU A 232 -3.02 9.31 -0.29
N ILE A 233 -3.77 10.41 -0.29
CA ILE A 233 -5.24 10.34 -0.19
C ILE A 233 -5.82 10.42 -1.59
N ARG A 234 -6.66 9.46 -1.94
CA ARG A 234 -7.41 9.41 -3.19
C ARG A 234 -8.84 9.91 -2.98
N VAL A 235 -9.25 10.88 -3.78
CA VAL A 235 -10.64 11.35 -3.91
C VAL A 235 -11.14 10.96 -5.29
N ARG A 236 -12.18 10.15 -5.35
CA ARG A 236 -12.80 9.71 -6.60
C ARG A 236 -14.24 10.18 -6.66
N GLY A 237 -14.69 10.60 -7.83
CA GLY A 237 -16.09 10.97 -8.02
C GLY A 237 -16.38 11.72 -9.29
N SER A 238 -17.55 12.36 -9.34
CA SER A 238 -18.00 13.13 -10.49
C SER A 238 -17.74 14.62 -10.33
N LEU A 239 -17.26 15.24 -11.39
CA LEU A 239 -17.04 16.68 -11.50
C LEU A 239 -18.34 17.47 -11.30
N VAL A 240 -18.35 18.40 -10.37
CA VAL A 240 -19.49 19.30 -10.09
C VAL A 240 -19.23 20.69 -10.68
N SER A 241 -18.08 21.27 -10.36
CA SER A 241 -17.73 22.64 -10.79
C SER A 241 -16.21 22.83 -10.73
N VAL A 242 -15.72 23.79 -11.50
CA VAL A 242 -14.32 24.21 -11.49
C VAL A 242 -14.25 25.71 -11.17
N THR A 243 -13.36 26.07 -10.26
CA THR A 243 -13.01 27.45 -9.92
C THR A 243 -11.58 27.72 -10.39
N ASN A 244 -11.41 28.58 -11.38
CA ASN A 244 -10.11 28.95 -11.92
C ASN A 244 -10.03 30.48 -12.00
N THR A 245 -9.64 31.06 -10.87
CA THR A 245 -9.51 32.52 -10.70
C THR A 245 -8.11 32.87 -10.23
N SER A 246 -7.75 34.15 -10.22
CA SER A 246 -6.44 34.59 -9.69
C SER A 246 -6.28 34.36 -8.19
N SER A 247 -7.38 34.14 -7.45
CA SER A 247 -7.37 33.95 -5.99
C SER A 247 -7.71 32.55 -5.53
N ALA A 248 -8.24 31.68 -6.42
CA ALA A 248 -8.62 30.31 -6.06
C ALA A 248 -8.54 29.40 -7.30
N THR A 249 -7.85 28.28 -7.12
CA THR A 249 -7.69 27.23 -8.14
C THR A 249 -8.10 25.90 -7.55
N SER A 250 -9.36 25.51 -7.82
CA SER A 250 -9.95 24.30 -7.23
C SER A 250 -11.05 23.73 -8.12
N TYR A 251 -11.50 22.53 -7.80
CA TYR A 251 -12.72 21.97 -8.36
C TYR A 251 -13.47 21.17 -7.30
N THR A 252 -14.76 20.96 -7.50
CA THR A 252 -15.61 20.22 -6.57
C THR A 252 -15.98 18.88 -7.16
N VAL A 253 -15.89 17.83 -6.35
CA VAL A 253 -16.21 16.44 -6.69
C VAL A 253 -17.33 15.95 -5.80
N THR A 254 -18.36 15.32 -6.36
CA THR A 254 -19.28 14.46 -5.60
C THR A 254 -18.61 13.12 -5.41
N VAL A 255 -18.40 12.71 -4.16
CA VAL A 255 -17.64 11.50 -3.79
C VAL A 255 -18.37 10.24 -4.26
N TRP A 256 -17.68 9.43 -5.07
CA TRP A 256 -18.07 8.08 -5.50
C TRP A 256 -16.89 7.14 -5.28
N PRO A 257 -16.69 6.64 -4.08
CA PRO A 257 -15.57 5.75 -3.81
C PRO A 257 -15.76 4.43 -4.52
N PHE A 258 -14.66 3.86 -4.94
CA PHE A 258 -14.61 2.57 -5.61
C PHE A 258 -15.51 2.52 -6.86
N PHE A 259 -16.23 1.49 -7.12
CA PHE A 259 -16.99 1.26 -8.34
C PHE A 259 -18.51 1.44 -8.17
N THR A 260 -18.95 2.25 -7.21
CA THR A 260 -20.39 2.53 -7.02
C THR A 260 -20.91 3.37 -8.19
N ALA A 261 -21.79 2.79 -8.98
CA ALA A 261 -22.38 3.42 -10.16
C ALA A 261 -23.31 4.60 -9.85
N SER A 262 -23.73 4.78 -8.61
CA SER A 262 -24.58 5.89 -8.17
C SER A 262 -24.49 6.06 -6.66
N GLY A 263 -24.39 7.30 -6.21
CA GLY A 263 -24.39 7.64 -4.80
C GLY A 263 -24.02 9.10 -4.60
N ASN A 264 -24.51 9.67 -3.50
CA ASN A 264 -24.05 10.95 -3.01
C ASN A 264 -23.49 10.71 -1.61
N LEU A 265 -22.18 10.51 -1.56
CA LEU A 265 -21.44 10.34 -0.31
C LEU A 265 -20.80 11.66 0.15
N GLY A 266 -21.36 12.78 -0.29
CA GLY A 266 -20.91 14.13 0.00
C GLY A 266 -20.06 14.74 -1.11
N GLN A 267 -19.48 15.90 -0.82
CA GLN A 267 -18.64 16.63 -1.77
C GLN A 267 -17.33 17.04 -1.13
N VAL A 268 -16.27 16.98 -1.94
CA VAL A 268 -14.93 17.46 -1.59
C VAL A 268 -14.56 18.60 -2.53
N VAL A 269 -14.04 19.69 -1.97
CA VAL A 269 -13.33 20.71 -2.73
C VAL A 269 -11.87 20.25 -2.83
N VAL A 270 -11.40 20.09 -4.04
CA VAL A 270 -10.04 19.69 -4.37
C VAL A 270 -9.27 20.94 -4.76
N GLU A 271 -8.37 21.40 -3.89
CA GLU A 271 -7.46 22.49 -4.19
C GLU A 271 -6.37 22.02 -5.14
N THR A 272 -5.92 22.91 -6.03
CA THR A 272 -4.83 22.63 -6.97
C THR A 272 -3.77 23.71 -6.90
N THR A 273 -2.56 23.39 -7.32
CA THR A 273 -1.41 24.31 -7.34
C THR A 273 -0.88 24.48 -8.76
N SER A 274 0.11 25.36 -8.92
CA SER A 274 0.82 25.51 -10.21
C SER A 274 1.58 24.25 -10.63
N THR A 275 1.84 23.33 -9.70
CA THR A 275 2.56 22.08 -9.93
C THR A 275 1.66 20.84 -9.99
N THR A 276 0.34 21.00 -9.73
CA THR A 276 -0.60 19.88 -9.87
C THR A 276 -0.56 19.33 -11.30
N ALA A 277 -0.27 18.04 -11.44
CA ALA A 277 -0.28 17.35 -12.72
C ALA A 277 -1.71 16.88 -13.07
N PHE A 278 -2.09 16.99 -14.32
CA PHE A 278 -3.39 16.54 -14.82
C PHE A 278 -3.19 15.60 -16.00
N THR A 279 -3.95 14.51 -16.04
CA THR A 279 -4.10 13.67 -17.22
C THR A 279 -5.58 13.60 -17.57
N ILE A 280 -5.96 14.20 -18.70
CA ILE A 280 -7.36 14.36 -19.12
C ILE A 280 -7.52 13.76 -20.50
N ASN A 281 -8.33 12.72 -20.63
CA ASN A 281 -8.54 12.00 -21.90
C ASN A 281 -7.22 11.62 -22.59
N GLY A 282 -6.27 11.10 -21.82
CA GLY A 282 -4.94 10.68 -22.27
C GLY A 282 -3.93 11.81 -22.48
N THR A 283 -4.31 13.08 -22.28
CA THR A 283 -3.42 14.24 -22.49
C THR A 283 -2.95 14.81 -21.16
N SER A 284 -1.65 15.10 -21.04
CA SER A 284 -1.02 15.66 -19.84
C SER A 284 -1.06 17.19 -19.85
N TYR A 285 -1.31 17.77 -18.67
CA TYR A 285 -1.32 19.20 -18.40
C TYR A 285 -0.72 19.48 -17.02
N THR A 286 -0.38 20.75 -16.74
CA THR A 286 0.10 21.17 -15.41
C THR A 286 -0.59 22.46 -14.97
N GLY A 287 -0.92 22.55 -13.69
CA GLY A 287 -1.44 23.75 -13.04
C GLY A 287 -2.70 24.33 -13.71
N THR A 288 -2.70 25.62 -14.00
CA THR A 288 -3.88 26.33 -14.56
C THR A 288 -4.29 25.82 -15.95
N ALA A 289 -3.36 25.28 -16.76
CA ALA A 289 -3.70 24.67 -18.05
C ALA A 289 -4.55 23.41 -17.85
N GLY A 290 -4.20 22.58 -16.87
CA GLY A 290 -4.99 21.41 -16.50
C GLY A 290 -6.37 21.77 -15.96
N LEU A 291 -6.45 22.79 -15.09
CA LEU A 291 -7.74 23.27 -14.59
C LEU A 291 -8.64 23.83 -15.72
N THR A 292 -8.04 24.48 -16.70
CA THR A 292 -8.77 24.99 -17.90
C THR A 292 -9.29 23.80 -18.74
N ALA A 293 -8.48 22.77 -18.96
CA ALA A 293 -8.91 21.57 -19.66
C ALA A 293 -10.01 20.82 -18.89
N LEU A 294 -9.89 20.72 -17.55
CA LEU A 294 -10.92 20.14 -16.69
C LEU A 294 -12.24 20.90 -16.76
N ALA A 295 -12.19 22.24 -16.79
CA ALA A 295 -13.38 23.10 -16.91
C ALA A 295 -14.11 22.93 -18.24
N ALA A 296 -13.45 22.43 -19.27
CA ALA A 296 -14.06 22.17 -20.59
C ALA A 296 -14.84 20.83 -20.62
N LEU A 297 -14.68 19.99 -19.59
CA LEU A 297 -15.41 18.72 -19.49
C LEU A 297 -16.85 18.93 -18.99
N PRO A 298 -17.80 18.09 -19.41
CA PRO A 298 -19.16 18.10 -18.85
C PRO A 298 -19.18 17.87 -17.34
N THR A 299 -20.11 18.50 -16.63
CA THR A 299 -20.43 18.11 -15.24
C THR A 299 -20.85 16.65 -15.21
N GLY A 300 -20.48 15.92 -14.14
CA GLY A 300 -20.70 14.49 -14.05
C GLY A 300 -19.55 13.64 -14.61
N THR A 301 -18.58 14.24 -15.32
CA THR A 301 -17.37 13.52 -15.75
C THR A 301 -16.64 12.94 -14.55
N LEU A 302 -16.24 11.66 -14.62
CA LEU A 302 -15.47 11.02 -13.56
C LEU A 302 -14.09 11.65 -13.43
N THR A 303 -13.69 11.87 -12.19
CA THR A 303 -12.37 12.38 -11.80
C THR A 303 -11.79 11.58 -10.66
N VAL A 304 -10.48 11.49 -10.63
CA VAL A 304 -9.69 10.97 -9.50
C VAL A 304 -8.63 12.01 -9.16
N ALA A 305 -8.51 12.37 -7.89
CA ALA A 305 -7.43 13.20 -7.38
C ALA A 305 -6.59 12.40 -6.40
N LEU A 306 -5.28 12.48 -6.51
CA LEU A 306 -4.31 11.97 -5.55
C LEU A 306 -3.63 13.17 -4.90
N GLY A 307 -3.47 13.15 -3.58
CA GLY A 307 -2.89 14.28 -2.86
C GLY A 307 -2.89 14.11 -1.35
N ALA A 308 -2.85 15.23 -0.64
CA ALA A 308 -2.76 15.25 0.82
C ALA A 308 -3.79 16.17 1.45
N PHE A 309 -4.21 15.84 2.68
CA PHE A 309 -5.06 16.69 3.50
C PHE A 309 -4.23 17.42 4.56
N ASP A 310 -4.26 18.74 4.52
CA ASP A 310 -3.65 19.59 5.54
C ASP A 310 -4.63 19.82 6.68
N THR A 311 -4.30 19.31 7.87
CA THR A 311 -5.13 19.43 9.07
C THR A 311 -5.19 20.85 9.62
N SER A 312 -4.20 21.71 9.31
CA SER A 312 -4.14 23.10 9.78
C SER A 312 -5.06 24.01 8.99
N THR A 313 -5.06 23.88 7.65
CA THR A 313 -5.94 24.62 6.75
C THR A 313 -7.27 23.91 6.53
N ARG A 314 -7.35 22.60 6.84
CA ARG A 314 -8.49 21.72 6.60
C ARG A 314 -8.89 21.64 5.13
N THR A 315 -7.89 21.58 4.26
CA THR A 315 -8.04 21.51 2.81
C THR A 315 -7.37 20.25 2.26
N PHE A 316 -7.97 19.67 1.22
CA PHE A 316 -7.37 18.64 0.40
C PHE A 316 -6.72 19.27 -0.82
N THR A 317 -5.41 19.06 -1.01
CA THR A 317 -4.65 19.58 -2.15
C THR A 317 -4.19 18.42 -3.03
N ALA A 318 -4.55 18.46 -4.32
CA ALA A 318 -4.16 17.44 -5.27
C ALA A 318 -2.72 17.67 -5.78
N ALA A 319 -1.93 16.60 -5.78
CA ALA A 319 -0.68 16.49 -6.53
C ALA A 319 -0.97 16.06 -7.98
N GLN A 320 -1.91 15.12 -8.15
CA GLN A 320 -2.30 14.58 -9.46
C GLN A 320 -3.82 14.56 -9.61
N VAL A 321 -4.30 14.78 -10.83
CA VAL A 321 -5.72 14.74 -11.20
C VAL A 321 -5.90 13.98 -12.52
N PHE A 322 -6.76 12.99 -12.52
CA PHE A 322 -7.17 12.25 -13.70
C PHE A 322 -8.63 12.52 -14.00
N ALA A 323 -9.00 12.68 -15.28
CA ALA A 323 -10.38 12.96 -15.66
C ALA A 323 -10.76 12.37 -17.02
N GLY A 324 -12.05 12.11 -17.19
CA GLY A 324 -12.60 11.52 -18.41
C GLY A 324 -12.08 10.11 -18.65
N THR A 325 -11.69 9.78 -19.88
CA THR A 325 -11.20 8.44 -20.25
C THR A 325 -9.86 8.07 -19.60
N SER A 326 -9.21 8.99 -18.91
CA SER A 326 -8.03 8.69 -18.07
C SER A 326 -8.38 8.15 -16.69
N VAL A 327 -9.67 8.01 -16.36
CA VAL A 327 -10.15 7.39 -15.13
C VAL A 327 -10.58 5.96 -15.42
N PRO A 328 -10.07 4.95 -14.68
CA PRO A 328 -10.50 3.57 -14.86
C PRO A 328 -12.02 3.41 -14.80
N GLY A 329 -12.59 2.69 -15.78
CA GLY A 329 -14.03 2.48 -15.89
C GLY A 329 -14.83 3.68 -16.44
N ALA A 330 -14.19 4.78 -16.84
CA ALA A 330 -14.86 5.97 -17.39
C ALA A 330 -14.91 5.96 -18.93
N GLY A 331 -15.63 5.02 -19.53
CA GLY A 331 -15.84 4.94 -20.97
C GLY A 331 -14.85 4.06 -21.74
N LEU A 332 -13.82 3.56 -21.07
CA LEU A 332 -12.87 2.56 -21.58
C LEU A 332 -12.65 1.48 -20.54
N ASP A 333 -12.36 0.27 -21.01
CA ASP A 333 -11.77 -0.77 -20.17
C ASP A 333 -10.34 -0.37 -19.81
N SER A 334 -9.83 -0.83 -18.70
CA SER A 334 -8.44 -0.55 -18.31
C SER A 334 -7.76 -1.77 -17.72
N ILE A 335 -6.44 -1.80 -17.91
CA ILE A 335 -5.51 -2.73 -17.27
C ILE A 335 -4.42 -1.91 -16.59
N GLU A 336 -4.08 -2.27 -15.37
CA GLU A 336 -2.89 -1.82 -14.68
C GLU A 336 -1.98 -3.01 -14.45
N GLY A 337 -0.67 -2.85 -14.57
CA GLY A 337 0.30 -3.91 -14.36
C GLY A 337 1.65 -3.58 -14.96
N THR A 338 2.58 -4.56 -14.94
CA THR A 338 3.97 -4.37 -15.37
C THR A 338 4.23 -5.07 -16.69
N VAL A 339 4.91 -4.39 -17.62
CA VAL A 339 5.28 -4.95 -18.93
C VAL A 339 6.38 -5.97 -18.76
N THR A 340 6.08 -7.24 -18.97
CA THR A 340 7.07 -8.35 -18.87
C THR A 340 7.75 -8.68 -20.19
N ALA A 341 7.12 -8.35 -21.33
CA ALA A 341 7.72 -8.50 -22.65
C ALA A 341 7.09 -7.52 -23.65
N ARG A 342 7.83 -7.20 -24.71
CA ARG A 342 7.31 -6.39 -25.82
C ARG A 342 7.73 -6.99 -27.17
N SER A 343 6.79 -7.07 -28.10
CA SER A 343 7.03 -7.51 -29.48
C SER A 343 6.33 -6.53 -30.44
N GLY A 344 7.10 -5.59 -30.99
CA GLY A 344 6.54 -4.52 -31.81
C GLY A 344 5.56 -3.65 -31.03
N ASP A 345 4.30 -3.63 -31.48
CA ASP A 345 3.21 -2.86 -30.87
C ASP A 345 2.36 -3.70 -29.89
N VAL A 346 2.80 -4.91 -29.54
CA VAL A 346 2.14 -5.76 -28.54
C VAL A 346 3.01 -5.81 -27.28
N LEU A 347 2.40 -5.42 -26.17
CA LEU A 347 2.96 -5.51 -24.82
C LEU A 347 2.39 -6.75 -24.14
N THR A 348 3.22 -7.46 -23.39
CA THR A 348 2.75 -8.49 -22.46
C THR A 348 2.75 -7.87 -21.08
N VAL A 349 1.58 -7.72 -20.46
CA VAL A 349 1.41 -7.13 -19.14
C VAL A 349 1.00 -8.22 -18.18
N SER A 350 1.57 -8.23 -16.98
CA SER A 350 1.22 -9.19 -15.93
C SER A 350 1.20 -8.55 -14.56
N ASP A 351 0.61 -9.26 -13.61
CA ASP A 351 0.53 -8.90 -12.19
C ASP A 351 -0.06 -7.51 -11.96
N GLY A 352 -1.37 -7.42 -11.97
CA GLY A 352 -2.02 -6.13 -11.92
C GLY A 352 -3.53 -6.23 -11.78
N PHE A 353 -4.24 -5.24 -12.31
CA PHE A 353 -5.66 -5.06 -12.09
C PHE A 353 -6.42 -4.81 -13.38
N LEU A 354 -7.53 -5.52 -13.58
CA LEU A 354 -8.43 -5.36 -14.72
C LEU A 354 -9.71 -4.64 -14.29
N GLN A 355 -10.10 -3.62 -15.05
CA GLN A 355 -11.35 -2.89 -14.81
C GLN A 355 -12.11 -2.63 -16.11
N PRO A 356 -13.34 -3.17 -16.26
CA PRO A 356 -14.16 -2.96 -17.44
C PRO A 356 -14.77 -1.56 -17.46
N GLU A 357 -15.19 -1.12 -18.64
CA GLU A 357 -16.02 0.07 -18.84
C GLU A 357 -17.31 0.00 -18.01
N GLY A 358 -17.73 1.13 -17.45
CA GLY A 358 -18.96 1.25 -16.68
C GLY A 358 -18.81 0.93 -15.20
N GLY A 359 -17.57 0.71 -14.72
CA GLY A 359 -17.27 0.54 -13.31
C GLY A 359 -18.19 -0.50 -12.69
N GLY A 360 -18.19 -1.74 -13.19
CA GLY A 360 -19.06 -2.78 -12.70
C GLY A 360 -18.79 -3.08 -11.23
N GLY A 361 -19.49 -2.38 -10.34
CA GLY A 361 -19.62 -2.82 -8.97
C GLY A 361 -20.23 -4.22 -9.03
N VAL A 362 -19.50 -5.21 -8.52
CA VAL A 362 -20.03 -6.55 -8.32
C VAL A 362 -21.12 -6.42 -7.26
N THR A 363 -22.34 -6.08 -7.67
CA THR A 363 -23.50 -6.24 -6.83
C THR A 363 -23.83 -7.73 -6.80
N GLY A 364 -23.49 -8.39 -5.69
CA GLY A 364 -23.98 -9.70 -5.30
C GLY A 364 -24.17 -10.71 -6.45
N GLY A 365 -23.10 -11.36 -6.88
CA GLY A 365 -23.21 -12.60 -7.70
C GLY A 365 -23.75 -12.44 -9.13
N GLN A 366 -23.94 -11.24 -9.64
CA GLN A 366 -24.29 -11.00 -11.03
C GLN A 366 -23.15 -10.27 -11.74
N VAL A 367 -22.39 -10.99 -12.52
CA VAL A 367 -21.59 -10.41 -13.59
C VAL A 367 -22.56 -9.66 -14.48
N MET A 368 -22.48 -8.32 -14.52
CA MET A 368 -23.27 -7.55 -15.46
C MET A 368 -22.83 -7.96 -16.87
N SER A 369 -23.66 -8.73 -17.53
CA SER A 369 -23.61 -8.96 -18.97
C SER A 369 -23.71 -7.61 -19.67
N THR A 370 -22.56 -7.00 -19.99
CA THR A 370 -22.55 -6.07 -21.10
C THR A 370 -22.88 -6.86 -22.34
N SER A 371 -23.73 -6.37 -23.18
CA SER A 371 -24.37 -6.98 -24.35
C SER A 371 -23.40 -7.53 -25.42
N ALA A 372 -22.54 -8.44 -25.04
CA ALA A 372 -21.92 -9.42 -25.95
C ALA A 372 -22.60 -10.74 -25.65
N ALA A 373 -23.66 -11.01 -26.44
CA ALA A 373 -24.37 -12.27 -26.43
C ALA A 373 -23.36 -13.41 -26.63
N ASN A 374 -23.48 -14.45 -25.80
CA ASN A 374 -22.89 -15.76 -25.95
C ASN A 374 -21.40 -15.97 -25.65
N GLU A 375 -20.93 -15.55 -24.50
CA GLU A 375 -19.78 -16.27 -23.95
C GLU A 375 -20.18 -16.92 -22.61
N SER A 376 -20.10 -18.25 -22.61
CA SER A 376 -20.28 -19.08 -21.43
C SER A 376 -19.19 -18.72 -20.42
N MET A 377 -19.51 -17.85 -19.46
CA MET A 377 -18.63 -17.54 -18.34
C MET A 377 -18.61 -18.73 -17.35
N THR A 378 -18.07 -19.85 -17.78
CA THR A 378 -17.82 -21.02 -16.94
C THR A 378 -16.34 -21.11 -16.51
N GLN A 379 -15.51 -20.13 -16.85
CA GLN A 379 -14.11 -20.12 -16.50
C GLN A 379 -13.75 -18.78 -15.84
N ASP A 380 -13.53 -18.87 -14.54
CA ASP A 380 -12.88 -17.94 -13.64
C ASP A 380 -13.65 -16.65 -13.27
N PRO A 381 -14.33 -16.63 -12.11
CA PRO A 381 -14.90 -15.40 -11.55
C PRO A 381 -13.85 -14.35 -11.15
N MET A 382 -12.54 -14.62 -11.32
CA MET A 382 -11.43 -13.75 -10.99
C MET A 382 -11.02 -12.74 -12.08
N GLU A 383 -11.73 -12.69 -13.23
CA GLU A 383 -11.34 -11.85 -14.37
C GLU A 383 -11.55 -10.32 -14.18
N PHE A 384 -12.17 -9.88 -13.10
CA PHE A 384 -12.28 -8.46 -12.76
C PHE A 384 -11.69 -8.24 -11.37
N GLY A 385 -10.49 -7.69 -11.35
CA GLY A 385 -9.71 -7.51 -10.14
C GLY A 385 -8.24 -7.80 -10.41
N HIS A 386 -7.55 -8.29 -9.41
CA HIS A 386 -6.15 -8.68 -9.53
C HIS A 386 -6.00 -9.90 -10.48
N PHE A 387 -5.01 -9.84 -11.37
CA PHE A 387 -4.61 -10.95 -12.24
C PHE A 387 -3.11 -11.19 -12.15
N SER A 388 -2.72 -12.45 -12.22
CA SER A 388 -1.30 -12.87 -12.22
C SER A 388 -0.85 -13.47 -13.55
N HIS A 389 -1.79 -13.77 -14.45
CA HIS A 389 -1.48 -14.28 -15.78
C HIS A 389 -1.09 -13.15 -16.74
N GLN A 390 -0.57 -13.48 -17.91
CA GLN A 390 -0.15 -12.50 -18.91
C GLN A 390 -1.34 -12.07 -19.78
N VAL A 391 -1.48 -10.76 -19.98
CA VAL A 391 -2.49 -10.14 -20.86
C VAL A 391 -1.78 -9.39 -21.99
N ALA A 392 -2.18 -9.63 -23.23
CA ALA A 392 -1.66 -8.91 -24.39
C ALA A 392 -2.36 -7.55 -24.52
N VAL A 393 -1.59 -6.46 -24.54
CA VAL A 393 -2.06 -5.10 -24.78
C VAL A 393 -1.51 -4.61 -26.11
N THR A 394 -2.41 -4.31 -27.06
CA THR A 394 -2.04 -3.76 -28.36
C THR A 394 -2.05 -2.23 -28.31
N VAL A 395 -0.94 -1.61 -28.72
CA VAL A 395 -0.80 -0.15 -28.89
C VAL A 395 -0.56 0.19 -30.36
N ALA A 396 -0.69 1.45 -30.72
CA ALA A 396 -0.42 1.95 -32.07
C ALA A 396 0.11 3.38 -32.01
N ALA A 397 0.57 3.93 -33.12
CA ALA A 397 1.03 5.33 -33.19
C ALA A 397 -0.04 6.35 -32.76
N ALA A 398 -1.32 6.00 -32.79
CA ALA A 398 -2.42 6.85 -32.33
C ALA A 398 -2.72 6.71 -30.83
N THR A 399 -2.12 5.74 -30.14
CA THR A 399 -2.27 5.58 -28.69
C THR A 399 -1.66 6.79 -27.99
N ALA A 400 -2.47 7.51 -27.21
CA ALA A 400 -1.97 8.62 -26.38
C ALA A 400 -1.13 8.05 -25.24
N VAL A 401 0.07 8.60 -25.03
CA VAL A 401 0.95 8.16 -23.94
C VAL A 401 1.24 9.33 -23.01
N SER A 402 1.12 9.11 -21.71
CA SER A 402 1.45 10.07 -20.66
C SER A 402 2.37 9.42 -19.63
N GLU A 403 3.11 10.22 -18.87
CA GLU A 403 3.97 9.77 -17.78
C GLU A 403 3.57 10.48 -16.50
N ASP A 404 3.46 9.73 -15.39
CA ASP A 404 3.00 10.26 -14.11
C ASP A 404 3.90 11.40 -13.62
N GLY A 405 3.25 12.50 -13.23
CA GLY A 405 3.94 13.67 -12.70
C GLY A 405 4.74 14.48 -13.74
N GLN A 406 4.77 14.08 -15.00
CA GLN A 406 5.54 14.74 -16.05
C GLN A 406 4.62 15.46 -17.07
N SER A 407 5.05 16.63 -17.50
CA SER A 407 4.47 17.36 -18.61
C SER A 407 5.41 17.25 -19.81
N GLY A 408 5.20 16.28 -20.66
CA GLY A 408 6.05 16.02 -21.83
C GLY A 408 5.20 15.51 -22.99
N THR A 409 5.88 15.26 -24.11
CA THR A 409 5.30 14.52 -25.23
C THR A 409 5.88 13.12 -25.21
N PHE A 410 5.04 12.17 -24.95
CA PHE A 410 5.39 10.74 -24.88
C PHE A 410 4.71 10.00 -26.02
N GLY A 411 5.25 8.87 -26.40
CA GLY A 411 4.70 8.00 -27.43
C GLY A 411 4.89 6.54 -27.11
N ILE A 412 4.46 5.65 -27.99
CA ILE A 412 4.55 4.20 -27.75
C ILE A 412 6.00 3.69 -27.60
N GLN A 413 6.98 4.44 -28.12
CA GLN A 413 8.41 4.13 -27.93
C GLN A 413 8.87 4.30 -26.47
N ASP A 414 8.16 5.10 -25.66
CA ASP A 414 8.50 5.31 -24.26
C ASP A 414 8.01 4.16 -23.37
N ILE A 415 7.17 3.25 -23.90
CA ILE A 415 6.70 2.07 -23.19
C ILE A 415 7.75 0.96 -23.33
N SER A 416 8.39 0.55 -22.24
CA SER A 416 9.45 -0.47 -22.26
C SER A 416 9.16 -1.65 -21.33
N VAL A 417 9.98 -2.70 -21.45
CA VAL A 417 9.90 -3.88 -20.56
C VAL A 417 10.36 -3.48 -19.15
N GLY A 418 9.60 -3.88 -18.16
CA GLY A 418 9.78 -3.51 -16.77
C GLY A 418 8.97 -2.29 -16.34
N GLN A 419 8.35 -1.56 -17.26
CA GLN A 419 7.57 -0.37 -16.95
C GLN A 419 6.21 -0.75 -16.34
N HIS A 420 5.91 -0.21 -15.16
CA HIS A 420 4.57 -0.22 -14.60
C HIS A 420 3.68 0.76 -15.36
N LEU A 421 2.50 0.33 -15.74
CA LEU A 421 1.61 1.17 -16.55
C LEU A 421 0.13 0.91 -16.26
N GLN A 422 -0.68 1.88 -16.67
CA GLN A 422 -2.11 1.73 -16.81
C GLN A 422 -2.52 1.98 -18.27
N ALA A 423 -3.12 0.99 -18.92
CA ALA A 423 -3.58 1.10 -20.30
C ALA A 423 -5.11 1.14 -20.36
N PHE A 424 -5.64 1.96 -21.25
CA PHE A 424 -7.07 2.19 -21.48
C PHE A 424 -7.43 1.84 -22.93
N GLY A 425 -8.45 1.01 -23.11
CA GLY A 425 -8.82 0.54 -24.43
C GLY A 425 -10.14 -0.24 -24.43
N LYS A 426 -10.18 -1.31 -25.20
CA LYS A 426 -11.31 -2.22 -25.23
C LYS A 426 -10.83 -3.66 -25.01
N PHE A 427 -11.48 -4.34 -24.08
CA PHE A 427 -11.22 -5.77 -23.89
C PHE A 427 -11.67 -6.59 -25.10
N GLY A 428 -10.91 -7.63 -25.37
CA GLY A 428 -11.16 -8.65 -26.37
C GLY A 428 -10.61 -9.99 -25.92
N THR A 429 -10.65 -10.96 -26.82
CA THR A 429 -10.04 -12.28 -26.63
C THR A 429 -9.19 -12.65 -27.84
N ASP A 430 -8.09 -13.34 -27.62
CA ASP A 430 -7.26 -13.90 -28.69
C ASP A 430 -7.87 -15.21 -29.25
N ALA A 431 -7.23 -15.80 -30.27
CA ALA A 431 -7.67 -17.05 -30.87
C ALA A 431 -7.66 -18.25 -29.89
N SER A 432 -6.96 -18.14 -28.79
CA SER A 432 -6.87 -19.17 -27.72
C SER A 432 -7.88 -18.91 -26.60
N GLY A 433 -8.66 -17.81 -26.67
CA GLY A 433 -9.63 -17.42 -25.65
C GLY A 433 -9.02 -16.61 -24.49
N ASN A 434 -7.72 -16.22 -24.56
CA ASN A 434 -7.12 -15.38 -23.52
C ASN A 434 -7.58 -13.93 -23.68
N ARG A 435 -7.75 -13.25 -22.57
CA ARG A 435 -8.12 -11.83 -22.56
C ARG A 435 -7.02 -10.96 -23.17
N THR A 436 -7.43 -9.95 -23.93
CA THR A 436 -6.57 -8.93 -24.54
C THR A 436 -7.16 -7.56 -24.30
N LEU A 437 -6.32 -6.51 -24.40
CA LEU A 437 -6.77 -5.12 -24.43
C LEU A 437 -6.28 -4.45 -25.71
N ASP A 438 -7.20 -3.88 -26.49
CA ASP A 438 -6.87 -3.04 -27.65
C ASP A 438 -6.85 -1.57 -27.21
N ALA A 439 -5.65 -1.03 -26.98
CA ALA A 439 -5.39 0.36 -26.65
C ALA A 439 -4.96 1.19 -27.87
N SER A 440 -5.10 0.69 -29.10
CA SER A 440 -4.64 1.36 -30.33
C SER A 440 -5.29 2.73 -30.57
N ALA A 441 -6.55 2.90 -30.14
CA ALA A 441 -7.28 4.18 -30.14
C ALA A 441 -7.52 4.72 -28.71
N GLY A 442 -6.86 4.15 -27.73
CA GLY A 442 -6.96 4.49 -26.33
C GLY A 442 -5.76 5.28 -25.82
N SER A 443 -5.38 5.02 -24.57
CA SER A 443 -4.22 5.68 -23.97
C SER A 443 -3.44 4.73 -23.04
N VAL A 444 -2.17 5.08 -22.79
CA VAL A 444 -1.31 4.42 -21.82
C VAL A 444 -0.72 5.50 -20.91
N ARG A 445 -0.80 5.26 -19.61
CA ARG A 445 -0.13 6.06 -18.58
C ARG A 445 1.03 5.25 -18.02
N LEU A 446 2.26 5.77 -18.18
CA LEU A 446 3.46 5.22 -17.55
C LEU A 446 3.44 5.63 -16.08
N MET A 447 3.51 4.67 -15.20
CA MET A 447 3.48 4.87 -13.76
C MET A 447 4.88 4.71 -13.18
N VAL A 448 5.10 5.28 -12.00
CA VAL A 448 6.38 5.10 -11.30
C VAL A 448 6.58 3.61 -11.06
N THR A 449 7.73 3.12 -11.50
CA THR A 449 8.16 1.74 -11.37
C THR A 449 9.17 1.64 -10.23
N ARG A 450 9.10 0.58 -9.45
CA ARG A 450 10.06 0.28 -8.38
C ARG A 450 11.06 -0.75 -8.83
N ALA A 451 12.35 -0.41 -8.76
CA ALA A 451 13.45 -1.32 -9.05
C ALA A 451 14.20 -1.65 -7.76
N VAL A 452 14.30 -2.92 -7.42
CA VAL A 452 15.01 -3.43 -6.24
C VAL A 452 16.15 -4.32 -6.67
N GLY A 453 17.31 -4.15 -6.06
CA GLY A 453 18.47 -4.96 -6.38
C GLY A 453 19.64 -4.75 -5.42
N GLN A 454 20.77 -5.38 -5.72
CA GLN A 454 22.00 -5.24 -4.96
C GLN A 454 22.96 -4.30 -5.69
N TYR A 455 23.40 -3.26 -4.98
CA TYR A 455 24.38 -2.30 -5.50
C TYR A 455 25.69 -3.00 -5.90
N THR A 456 26.21 -2.67 -7.08
CA THR A 456 27.49 -3.19 -7.57
C THR A 456 28.54 -2.09 -7.66
N SER A 457 28.21 -0.98 -8.34
CA SER A 457 29.16 0.13 -8.55
C SER A 457 28.45 1.42 -8.97
N THR A 458 29.17 2.54 -8.91
CA THR A 458 28.71 3.83 -9.46
C THR A 458 29.79 4.44 -10.33
N ALA A 459 29.43 4.90 -11.52
CA ALA A 459 30.29 5.65 -12.40
C ALA A 459 29.50 6.78 -13.09
N SER A 460 30.02 8.02 -13.00
CA SER A 460 29.46 9.20 -13.70
C SER A 460 27.94 9.41 -13.49
N GLY A 461 27.45 9.18 -12.26
CA GLY A 461 26.02 9.35 -11.93
C GLY A 461 25.13 8.17 -12.37
N VAL A 462 25.73 7.09 -12.87
CA VAL A 462 25.03 5.85 -13.19
C VAL A 462 25.39 4.80 -12.14
N VAL A 463 24.39 4.25 -11.48
CA VAL A 463 24.50 3.12 -10.58
C VAL A 463 24.33 1.84 -11.38
N THR A 464 25.21 0.86 -11.15
CA THR A 464 25.03 -0.51 -11.63
C THR A 464 24.60 -1.38 -10.47
N MET A 465 23.57 -2.21 -10.67
CA MET A 465 23.08 -3.14 -9.67
C MET A 465 22.77 -4.51 -10.28
N THR A 466 22.76 -5.54 -9.45
CA THR A 466 22.14 -6.81 -9.78
C THR A 466 20.65 -6.68 -9.47
N LEU A 467 19.82 -6.56 -10.50
CA LEU A 467 18.37 -6.42 -10.38
C LEU A 467 17.78 -7.71 -9.81
N GLN A 468 16.97 -7.58 -8.78
CA GLN A 468 16.23 -8.69 -8.17
C GLN A 468 14.75 -8.64 -8.56
N GLU A 469 14.15 -7.44 -8.50
CA GLU A 469 12.71 -7.25 -8.73
C GLU A 469 12.43 -5.93 -9.45
N LEU A 470 11.36 -5.93 -10.25
CA LEU A 470 10.67 -4.73 -10.74
C LEU A 470 9.20 -4.85 -10.31
N ASP A 471 8.71 -3.89 -9.54
CA ASP A 471 7.35 -3.87 -8.94
C ASP A 471 6.94 -5.17 -8.24
N GLY A 472 7.86 -5.74 -7.44
CA GLY A 472 7.62 -6.98 -6.72
C GLY A 472 7.70 -8.26 -7.58
N GLN A 473 7.87 -8.13 -8.91
CA GLN A 473 8.07 -9.28 -9.78
C GLN A 473 9.55 -9.61 -9.91
N PRO A 474 9.95 -10.90 -9.82
CA PRO A 474 11.35 -11.29 -9.93
C PRO A 474 11.91 -10.96 -11.31
N ALA A 475 13.17 -10.53 -11.37
CA ALA A 475 13.84 -10.16 -12.62
C ALA A 475 13.80 -11.24 -13.71
N SER A 476 13.62 -12.51 -13.32
CA SER A 476 13.47 -13.64 -14.25
C SER A 476 12.13 -13.68 -14.99
N ALA A 477 11.13 -12.91 -14.55
CA ALA A 477 9.83 -12.81 -15.22
C ALA A 477 9.89 -11.93 -16.49
N PHE A 478 10.96 -11.16 -16.67
CA PHE A 478 11.08 -10.16 -17.73
C PHE A 478 11.90 -10.64 -18.92
N ASN A 479 11.40 -10.39 -20.11
CA ASN A 479 12.14 -10.57 -21.36
C ASN A 479 12.63 -9.21 -21.88
N PHE A 480 13.85 -8.85 -21.55
CA PHE A 480 14.45 -7.55 -21.90
C PHE A 480 14.91 -7.42 -23.37
N ALA A 481 14.61 -8.36 -24.22
CA ALA A 481 15.00 -8.29 -25.64
C ALA A 481 14.42 -7.04 -26.31
N GLY A 482 15.28 -6.27 -26.97
CA GLY A 482 14.92 -5.04 -27.69
C GLY A 482 14.86 -3.78 -26.82
N THR A 483 15.19 -3.83 -25.53
CA THR A 483 15.23 -2.65 -24.66
C THR A 483 16.42 -1.74 -24.96
N GLY A 484 17.51 -2.31 -25.47
CA GLY A 484 18.74 -1.59 -25.78
C GLY A 484 18.77 -0.95 -27.16
N SER A 485 19.63 0.05 -27.33
CA SER A 485 19.93 0.67 -28.62
C SER A 485 20.55 -0.30 -29.64
N SER A 486 20.93 -1.48 -29.19
CA SER A 486 21.39 -2.63 -29.98
C SER A 486 21.14 -3.92 -29.18
N GLY A 487 21.07 -5.07 -29.83
CA GLY A 487 20.86 -6.36 -29.14
C GLY A 487 21.97 -6.76 -28.13
N THR A 488 23.11 -6.05 -28.14
CA THR A 488 24.17 -6.21 -27.12
C THR A 488 24.05 -5.21 -25.97
N SER A 489 23.09 -4.29 -26.05
CA SER A 489 22.83 -3.24 -25.08
C SER A 489 21.48 -3.45 -24.37
N ASP A 490 20.80 -4.56 -24.63
CA ASP A 490 19.57 -4.92 -23.92
C ASP A 490 19.85 -5.01 -22.42
N ALA A 491 18.90 -4.55 -21.62
CA ALA A 491 18.98 -4.62 -20.17
C ALA A 491 19.23 -6.04 -19.69
N THR A 492 20.11 -6.19 -18.73
CA THR A 492 20.43 -7.50 -18.13
C THR A 492 20.33 -7.42 -16.62
N PRO A 493 19.64 -8.36 -15.96
CA PRO A 493 19.51 -8.33 -14.50
C PRO A 493 20.83 -8.30 -13.74
N GLY A 494 21.88 -8.97 -14.25
CA GLY A 494 23.20 -9.02 -13.60
C GLY A 494 24.00 -7.71 -13.66
N ALA A 495 23.61 -6.75 -14.52
CA ALA A 495 24.29 -5.47 -14.70
C ALA A 495 23.30 -4.37 -15.09
N TYR A 496 22.19 -4.28 -14.35
CA TYR A 496 21.15 -3.29 -14.59
C TYR A 496 21.64 -1.89 -14.21
N THR A 497 21.44 -0.93 -15.09
CA THR A 497 22.02 0.42 -14.97
C THR A 497 20.95 1.45 -14.69
N VAL A 498 21.15 2.24 -13.63
CA VAL A 498 20.22 3.28 -13.17
C VAL A 498 20.88 4.65 -13.29
N SER A 499 20.33 5.53 -14.09
CA SER A 499 20.70 6.95 -14.14
C SER A 499 20.16 7.66 -12.90
N VAL A 500 21.03 8.29 -12.13
CA VAL A 500 20.67 9.02 -10.92
C VAL A 500 20.89 10.51 -11.16
N PRO A 501 19.81 11.33 -11.14
CA PRO A 501 19.94 12.77 -11.32
C PRO A 501 20.83 13.41 -10.26
N ALA A 502 21.59 14.43 -10.61
CA ALA A 502 22.50 15.13 -9.69
C ALA A 502 21.80 15.75 -8.47
N ALA A 503 20.48 15.96 -8.55
CA ALA A 503 19.67 16.45 -7.44
C ALA A 503 19.47 15.37 -6.33
N LEU A 504 19.59 14.09 -6.68
CA LEU A 504 19.59 13.00 -5.72
C LEU A 504 21.03 12.80 -5.23
N SER A 505 21.30 13.14 -3.99
CA SER A 505 22.60 12.89 -3.37
C SER A 505 22.81 11.38 -3.24
N LEU A 506 23.79 10.83 -3.97
CA LEU A 506 24.18 9.43 -3.82
C LEU A 506 24.89 9.23 -2.46
N PRO A 507 24.32 8.42 -1.55
CA PRO A 507 25.03 8.05 -0.33
C PRO A 507 26.21 7.12 -0.65
N THR A 508 27.13 6.98 0.29
CA THR A 508 28.15 5.93 0.18
C THR A 508 27.47 4.58 0.31
N MET A 509 27.59 3.74 -0.72
CA MET A 509 27.04 2.40 -0.77
C MET A 509 28.17 1.38 -0.89
N SER A 510 28.00 0.23 -0.28
CA SER A 510 28.94 -0.90 -0.40
C SER A 510 28.36 -1.94 -1.35
N ALA A 511 29.20 -2.55 -2.19
CA ALA A 511 28.75 -3.60 -3.10
C ALA A 511 28.08 -4.76 -2.35
N GLY A 512 27.01 -5.30 -2.93
CA GLY A 512 26.18 -6.34 -2.33
C GLY A 512 25.04 -5.82 -1.44
N PHE A 513 25.03 -4.53 -1.05
CA PHE A 513 23.93 -3.99 -0.26
C PHE A 513 22.68 -3.76 -1.09
N PRO A 514 21.49 -4.01 -0.53
CA PRO A 514 20.22 -3.71 -1.18
C PRO A 514 20.08 -2.21 -1.43
N VAL A 515 19.55 -1.89 -2.61
CA VAL A 515 19.14 -0.53 -3.03
C VAL A 515 17.78 -0.61 -3.69
N LEU A 516 17.00 0.45 -3.52
CA LEU A 516 15.71 0.61 -4.15
C LEU A 516 15.69 1.95 -4.89
N PHE A 517 15.18 1.93 -6.10
CA PHE A 517 14.92 3.11 -6.90
C PHE A 517 13.45 3.13 -7.31
N ASP A 518 12.78 4.25 -7.11
CA ASP A 518 11.52 4.53 -7.78
C ASP A 518 11.79 5.48 -8.95
N GLY A 519 11.19 5.23 -10.12
CA GLY A 519 11.43 6.02 -11.33
C GLY A 519 10.78 5.44 -12.56
N PHE A 520 11.39 5.64 -13.71
CA PHE A 520 10.88 5.17 -14.99
C PHE A 520 11.93 4.33 -15.73
N VAL A 521 11.46 3.30 -16.42
CA VAL A 521 12.31 2.50 -17.31
C VAL A 521 12.68 3.32 -18.53
N ALA A 522 13.87 3.16 -19.05
CA ALA A 522 14.29 3.83 -20.28
C ALA A 522 13.37 3.49 -21.45
N PRO A 523 13.15 4.41 -22.41
CA PRO A 523 12.37 4.14 -23.61
C PRO A 523 12.84 2.89 -24.34
N PHE A 524 11.91 2.15 -24.94
CA PHE A 524 12.22 0.93 -25.66
C PHE A 524 13.22 1.19 -26.80
N GLY A 525 14.31 0.45 -26.80
CA GLY A 525 15.41 0.63 -27.74
C GLY A 525 16.41 1.74 -27.36
N ALA A 526 16.36 2.29 -26.15
CA ALA A 526 17.22 3.40 -25.73
C ALA A 526 18.27 3.06 -24.66
N ALA A 527 18.14 1.91 -23.98
CA ALA A 527 19.12 1.49 -22.96
C ALA A 527 20.53 1.29 -23.55
N PRO A 528 21.62 1.44 -22.76
CA PRO A 528 21.69 1.94 -21.38
C PRO A 528 21.67 3.48 -21.28
N PRO A 529 21.39 4.08 -20.11
CA PRO A 529 20.99 3.42 -18.87
C PRO A 529 19.60 2.83 -18.98
N ASP A 530 19.32 1.76 -18.18
CA ASP A 530 18.09 0.99 -18.27
C ASP A 530 16.93 1.65 -17.53
N PHE A 531 17.25 2.52 -16.56
CA PHE A 531 16.29 3.14 -15.64
C PHE A 531 16.70 4.56 -15.29
N SER A 532 15.74 5.44 -15.08
CA SER A 532 15.91 6.82 -14.61
C SER A 532 15.28 6.99 -13.23
N ALA A 533 16.09 7.21 -12.20
CA ALA A 533 15.62 7.32 -10.83
C ALA A 533 14.99 8.67 -10.53
N LEU A 534 13.85 8.65 -9.82
CA LEU A 534 13.23 9.79 -9.14
C LEU A 534 13.60 9.82 -7.67
N THR A 535 13.68 8.64 -7.04
CA THR A 535 14.06 8.48 -5.63
C THR A 535 15.08 7.35 -5.49
N LEU A 536 15.78 7.36 -4.36
CA LEU A 536 16.77 6.34 -3.98
C LEU A 536 16.61 6.04 -2.49
N GLU A 537 16.47 4.77 -2.14
CA GLU A 537 16.62 4.28 -0.77
C GLU A 537 17.83 3.36 -0.65
N ASN A 538 18.64 3.62 0.38
CA ASN A 538 19.82 2.84 0.71
C ASN A 538 19.62 2.12 2.05
N PHE A 539 19.68 0.80 2.02
CA PHE A 539 19.42 -0.05 3.19
C PHE A 539 20.66 -0.43 3.99
N SER A 540 21.85 0.03 3.58
CA SER A 540 23.13 -0.32 4.26
C SER A 540 23.21 0.10 5.73
N THR A 541 22.37 1.06 6.16
CA THR A 541 22.33 1.57 7.56
C THR A 541 21.05 1.22 8.29
N MET A 542 20.10 0.52 7.64
CA MET A 542 18.83 0.14 8.25
C MET A 542 18.96 -1.13 9.10
N ASN A 543 18.09 -1.25 10.10
CA ASN A 543 17.99 -2.49 10.86
C ASN A 543 17.38 -3.58 9.99
N SER A 544 18.11 -4.66 9.84
CA SER A 544 17.62 -5.90 9.24
C SER A 544 16.76 -6.67 10.24
N ARG A 545 15.86 -7.51 9.74
CA ARG A 545 15.06 -8.43 10.54
C ARG A 545 15.39 -9.86 10.15
N LEU A 546 15.78 -10.65 11.12
CA LEU A 546 16.09 -12.08 10.97
C LEU A 546 14.95 -12.93 11.53
N ASP A 547 14.63 -14.00 10.82
CA ASP A 547 13.77 -15.08 11.30
C ASP A 547 14.41 -16.44 10.97
N LEU A 548 14.74 -17.19 12.01
CA LEU A 548 15.24 -18.56 11.92
C LEU A 548 14.29 -19.48 12.68
N ALA A 549 13.81 -20.55 12.06
CA ALA A 549 12.96 -21.52 12.72
C ALA A 549 13.33 -22.95 12.34
N TRP A 550 13.51 -23.80 13.35
CA TRP A 550 13.71 -25.23 13.18
C TRP A 550 12.43 -26.03 13.41
N GLY A 551 11.42 -25.42 14.03
CA GLY A 551 10.20 -26.12 14.40
C GLY A 551 10.42 -27.15 15.53
N SER A 552 9.40 -27.95 15.80
CA SER A 552 9.49 -29.03 16.81
C SER A 552 10.11 -30.31 16.20
N PRO A 553 11.05 -30.97 16.83
CA PRO A 553 11.45 -30.84 18.26
C PRO A 553 12.47 -29.73 18.55
N GLY A 554 13.03 -29.03 17.54
CA GLY A 554 14.06 -28.03 17.70
C GLY A 554 15.50 -28.60 17.72
N LEU A 555 16.48 -27.73 18.02
CA LEU A 555 17.89 -28.08 18.14
C LEU A 555 18.38 -27.91 19.58
N THR A 556 19.02 -28.94 20.13
CA THR A 556 19.63 -28.89 21.48
C THR A 556 21.02 -28.23 21.49
N ALA A 557 21.68 -28.12 20.33
CA ALA A 557 22.98 -27.47 20.17
C ALA A 557 22.97 -26.55 18.93
N PRO A 558 22.19 -25.46 18.97
CA PRO A 558 22.01 -24.58 17.78
C PRO A 558 23.22 -23.68 17.53
N PHE A 559 24.02 -23.39 18.54
CA PHE A 559 25.13 -22.44 18.46
C PHE A 559 26.49 -23.16 18.47
N ALA A 560 27.46 -22.54 17.80
CA ALA A 560 28.84 -22.95 17.93
C ALA A 560 29.32 -22.68 19.37
N ALA A 561 29.82 -23.71 20.04
CA ALA A 561 30.28 -23.59 21.41
C ALA A 561 31.68 -22.96 21.49
N PRO A 562 32.02 -22.25 22.60
CA PRO A 562 31.12 -21.80 23.65
C PRO A 562 30.34 -20.53 23.31
N LEU A 563 29.16 -20.35 23.88
CA LEU A 563 28.43 -19.10 23.85
C LEU A 563 29.27 -18.01 24.55
N SER A 564 29.40 -16.86 23.91
CA SER A 564 30.18 -15.72 24.42
C SER A 564 29.28 -14.52 24.71
N ALA A 565 29.54 -13.80 25.79
CA ALA A 565 28.85 -12.56 26.13
C ALA A 565 29.01 -11.44 25.06
N THR A 566 29.92 -11.61 24.11
CA THR A 566 30.19 -10.64 23.06
C THR A 566 29.87 -11.12 21.64
N ASN A 567 29.71 -12.44 21.45
CA ASN A 567 29.41 -13.04 20.15
C ASN A 567 28.76 -14.41 20.31
N VAL A 568 27.73 -14.67 19.54
CA VAL A 568 27.07 -15.98 19.41
C VAL A 568 27.03 -16.33 17.94
N LEU A 569 27.58 -17.48 17.58
CA LEU A 569 27.72 -17.95 16.19
C LEU A 569 26.77 -19.12 15.92
N ILE A 570 26.04 -19.04 14.82
CA ILE A 570 25.36 -20.19 14.18
C ILE A 570 26.15 -20.54 12.92
N THR A 571 26.57 -21.79 12.82
CA THR A 571 27.34 -22.25 11.64
C THR A 571 26.45 -22.30 10.39
N GLN A 572 27.05 -22.20 9.21
CA GLN A 572 26.33 -22.33 7.95
C GLN A 572 25.51 -23.63 7.88
N ALA A 573 26.09 -24.76 8.29
CA ALA A 573 25.39 -26.04 8.28
C ALA A 573 24.16 -26.07 9.21
N THR A 574 24.24 -25.37 10.35
CA THR A 574 23.11 -25.23 11.27
C THR A 574 22.02 -24.33 10.68
N LEU A 575 22.39 -23.23 10.00
CA LEU A 575 21.44 -22.37 9.29
C LEU A 575 20.69 -23.15 8.20
N GLN A 576 21.40 -23.93 7.39
CA GLN A 576 20.80 -24.76 6.33
C GLN A 576 19.87 -25.86 6.87
N SER A 577 19.99 -26.24 8.15
CA SER A 577 19.08 -27.19 8.78
C SER A 577 17.77 -26.57 9.26
N ALA A 578 17.67 -25.23 9.29
CA ALA A 578 16.45 -24.52 9.66
C ALA A 578 15.39 -24.68 8.57
N ALA A 579 14.16 -24.91 8.96
CA ALA A 579 13.02 -24.93 8.04
C ALA A 579 12.71 -23.53 7.46
N GLN A 580 13.03 -22.49 8.24
CA GLN A 580 12.98 -21.10 7.82
C GLN A 580 14.29 -20.42 8.22
N HIS A 581 14.95 -19.76 7.26
CA HIS A 581 16.19 -19.01 7.48
C HIS A 581 16.21 -17.83 6.51
N VAL A 582 15.65 -16.72 6.97
CA VAL A 582 15.47 -15.51 6.17
C VAL A 582 15.92 -14.28 6.96
N ILE A 583 16.64 -13.39 6.30
CA ILE A 583 16.92 -12.04 6.78
C ILE A 583 16.37 -11.02 5.79
N TRP A 584 15.54 -10.09 6.27
CA TRP A 584 15.06 -8.97 5.47
C TRP A 584 15.93 -7.75 5.69
N ILE A 585 16.44 -7.20 4.61
CA ILE A 585 17.20 -5.95 4.58
C ILE A 585 16.38 -4.97 3.75
N GLY A 586 15.56 -4.15 4.43
CA GLY A 586 14.52 -3.39 3.74
C GLY A 586 13.52 -4.33 3.05
N PRO A 587 13.24 -4.15 1.77
CA PRO A 587 12.30 -5.00 1.00
C PRO A 587 12.95 -6.32 0.53
N VAL A 588 14.28 -6.46 0.62
CA VAL A 588 15.01 -7.61 0.06
C VAL A 588 15.09 -8.74 1.09
N GLN A 589 14.80 -9.95 0.63
CA GLN A 589 15.03 -11.18 1.38
C GLN A 589 16.38 -11.77 1.00
N GLU A 590 17.19 -12.05 2.00
CA GLU A 590 18.49 -12.71 1.87
C GLU A 590 18.50 -14.01 2.66
N ASP A 591 19.23 -15.00 2.12
CA ASP A 591 19.49 -16.25 2.82
C ASP A 591 20.77 -16.12 3.65
N PRO A 592 20.68 -16.04 5.00
CA PRO A 592 21.87 -15.95 5.84
C PRO A 592 22.78 -17.15 5.77
N SER A 593 22.31 -18.29 5.25
CA SER A 593 23.13 -19.48 5.03
C SER A 593 24.05 -19.37 3.80
N SER A 594 23.88 -18.35 2.97
CA SER A 594 24.77 -18.03 1.84
C SER A 594 26.17 -17.61 2.30
N VAL A 595 26.31 -17.06 3.52
CA VAL A 595 27.59 -16.65 4.10
C VAL A 595 28.33 -17.86 4.69
N SER A 596 29.49 -18.19 4.12
CA SER A 596 30.25 -19.38 4.52
C SER A 596 30.75 -19.35 5.98
N ALA A 597 30.94 -18.14 6.55
CA ALA A 597 31.30 -17.96 7.95
C ALA A 597 30.14 -18.27 8.93
N GLY A 598 28.91 -18.44 8.41
CA GLY A 598 27.70 -18.54 9.21
C GLY A 598 27.20 -17.17 9.67
N LEU A 599 26.29 -17.16 10.65
CA LEU A 599 25.66 -15.95 11.19
C LEU A 599 26.14 -15.68 12.61
N SER A 600 26.70 -14.51 12.84
CA SER A 600 27.16 -14.05 14.16
C SER A 600 26.22 -12.99 14.73
N PHE A 601 25.80 -13.17 15.98
CA PHE A 601 25.08 -12.14 16.73
C PHE A 601 26.04 -11.43 17.68
N VAL A 602 26.12 -10.12 17.57
CA VAL A 602 26.89 -9.26 18.47
C VAL A 602 25.99 -8.16 19.05
N PRO A 603 26.18 -7.73 20.31
CA PRO A 603 25.38 -6.63 20.84
C PRO A 603 25.67 -5.34 20.08
N ASN A 604 24.62 -4.57 19.70
CA ASN A 604 24.81 -3.28 19.06
C ASN A 604 25.18 -2.21 20.11
N SER A 605 26.47 -1.95 20.26
CA SER A 605 26.98 -0.97 21.22
C SER A 605 26.53 0.48 20.93
N SER A 606 26.01 0.76 19.75
CA SER A 606 25.49 2.07 19.35
C SER A 606 24.00 2.23 19.63
N ALA A 607 23.29 1.16 19.99
CA ALA A 607 21.86 1.21 20.29
C ALA A 607 21.63 1.89 21.66
N ALA A 608 20.69 2.83 21.71
CA ALA A 608 20.29 3.48 22.96
C ALA A 608 19.64 2.49 23.95
N HIS A 609 18.97 1.45 23.43
CA HIS A 609 18.32 0.39 24.20
C HIS A 609 18.45 -0.92 23.47
N MET A 610 18.68 -1.99 24.24
CA MET A 610 18.68 -3.36 23.75
C MET A 610 17.65 -4.18 24.53
N ILE A 611 16.97 -5.12 23.85
CA ILE A 611 15.98 -6.00 24.48
C ILE A 611 16.23 -7.42 24.01
N PHE A 612 16.43 -8.32 24.97
CA PHE A 612 16.63 -9.74 24.73
C PHE A 612 15.57 -10.54 25.47
N VAL A 613 14.99 -11.54 24.82
CA VAL A 613 13.88 -12.32 25.38
C VAL A 613 14.17 -13.83 25.24
N ILE A 614 13.99 -14.57 26.30
CA ILE A 614 13.89 -16.03 26.29
C ILE A 614 12.43 -16.39 26.55
N ALA A 615 11.84 -17.16 25.65
CA ALA A 615 10.48 -17.65 25.75
C ALA A 615 10.49 -19.17 25.88
N HIS A 616 9.86 -19.69 26.91
CA HIS A 616 9.68 -21.12 27.14
C HIS A 616 8.29 -21.54 26.69
N ARG A 617 8.22 -22.36 25.63
CA ARG A 617 6.97 -22.69 24.96
C ARG A 617 6.00 -23.50 25.84
N MET A 618 6.51 -24.49 26.58
CA MET A 618 5.66 -25.38 27.35
C MET A 618 5.18 -24.74 28.65
N SER A 619 6.02 -23.95 29.30
CA SER A 619 5.69 -23.29 30.57
C SER A 619 5.06 -21.91 30.40
N TRP A 620 5.04 -21.35 29.17
CA TRP A 620 4.57 -19.99 28.87
C TRP A 620 5.26 -18.88 29.68
N GLN A 621 6.53 -19.11 30.02
CA GLN A 621 7.34 -18.15 30.74
C GLN A 621 8.16 -17.30 29.77
N PHE A 622 8.30 -16.01 30.12
CA PHE A 622 9.10 -15.05 29.40
C PHE A 622 10.09 -14.40 30.32
N GLN A 623 11.34 -14.36 29.92
CA GLN A 623 12.41 -13.68 30.63
C GLN A 623 12.95 -12.58 29.73
N VAL A 624 13.04 -11.35 30.26
CA VAL A 624 13.46 -10.16 29.49
C VAL A 624 14.75 -9.60 30.08
N TYR A 625 15.73 -9.35 29.23
CA TYR A 625 17.05 -8.84 29.59
C TYR A 625 17.34 -7.55 28.83
N GLY A 626 17.96 -6.59 29.52
CA GLY A 626 18.47 -5.33 28.93
C GLY A 626 19.96 -5.39 28.56
N SER A 627 20.61 -6.52 28.84
CA SER A 627 22.03 -6.77 28.60
C SER A 627 22.21 -8.07 27.81
N PHE A 628 23.02 -8.05 26.76
CA PHE A 628 23.37 -9.23 25.98
C PHE A 628 24.10 -10.27 26.83
N SER A 629 24.99 -9.84 27.73
CA SER A 629 25.73 -10.74 28.63
C SER A 629 24.81 -11.53 29.55
N ASP A 630 23.82 -10.85 30.17
CA ASP A 630 22.88 -11.51 31.09
C ASP A 630 21.96 -12.48 30.33
N PHE A 631 21.51 -12.07 29.13
CA PHE A 631 20.74 -12.92 28.23
C PHE A 631 21.53 -14.18 27.85
N ILE A 632 22.80 -14.06 27.43
CA ILE A 632 23.63 -15.22 27.07
C ILE A 632 23.91 -16.14 28.27
N THR A 633 24.08 -15.57 29.46
CA THR A 633 24.26 -16.34 30.69
C THR A 633 23.01 -17.20 30.97
N ALA A 634 21.83 -16.60 30.86
CA ALA A 634 20.56 -17.30 31.05
C ALA A 634 20.32 -18.36 29.95
N LEU A 635 20.50 -17.96 28.68
CA LEU A 635 20.35 -18.88 27.54
C LEU A 635 21.29 -20.10 27.64
N THR A 636 22.51 -19.88 28.11
CA THR A 636 23.47 -20.98 28.34
C THR A 636 23.00 -21.94 29.44
N ALA A 637 22.36 -21.42 30.49
CA ALA A 637 21.80 -22.23 31.57
C ALA A 637 20.57 -23.03 31.09
N ASP A 638 19.73 -22.42 30.25
CA ASP A 638 18.52 -23.06 29.72
C ASP A 638 18.85 -24.15 28.67
N LEU A 639 19.85 -23.91 27.81
CA LEU A 639 20.33 -24.92 26.83
C LEU A 639 21.22 -25.98 27.48
N ASN A 640 20.66 -26.74 28.39
CA ASN A 640 21.34 -27.72 29.22
C ASN A 640 21.47 -29.15 28.59
N GLY A 641 21.21 -29.25 27.28
CA GLY A 641 21.26 -30.48 26.50
C GLY A 641 19.92 -31.26 26.40
N THR A 642 18.90 -30.84 27.16
CA THR A 642 17.53 -31.36 27.05
C THR A 642 16.56 -30.36 26.43
N THR A 643 16.75 -29.08 26.70
CA THR A 643 15.99 -28.00 26.11
C THR A 643 16.48 -27.73 24.68
N ALA A 644 15.54 -27.58 23.76
CA ALA A 644 15.83 -27.33 22.34
C ALA A 644 15.40 -25.94 21.90
N LEU A 645 16.19 -25.30 21.06
CA LEU A 645 15.84 -24.03 20.39
C LEU A 645 14.90 -24.31 19.22
N LEU A 646 13.75 -23.64 19.22
CA LEU A 646 12.75 -23.74 18.16
C LEU A 646 12.88 -22.62 17.14
N ARG A 647 13.12 -21.36 17.61
CA ARG A 647 13.12 -20.17 16.76
C ARG A 647 14.00 -19.07 17.35
N ILE A 648 14.54 -18.25 16.44
CA ILE A 648 15.20 -16.98 16.74
C ILE A 648 14.56 -15.90 15.88
N GLU A 649 14.17 -14.80 16.49
CA GLU A 649 13.89 -13.55 15.80
C GLU A 649 14.87 -12.49 16.30
N ALA A 650 15.47 -11.72 15.38
CA ALA A 650 16.41 -10.67 15.76
C ALA A 650 16.29 -9.46 14.85
N GLN A 651 16.66 -8.29 15.37
CA GLN A 651 16.71 -7.04 14.62
C GLN A 651 17.96 -6.26 14.93
N GLY A 652 18.56 -5.67 13.90
CA GLY A 652 19.72 -4.82 14.01
C GLY A 652 20.43 -4.61 12.66
N PRO A 653 21.46 -3.79 12.59
CA PRO A 653 22.31 -3.67 11.40
C PRO A 653 22.97 -5.02 11.06
N TYR A 654 22.87 -5.41 9.80
CA TYR A 654 23.46 -6.65 9.27
C TYR A 654 24.58 -6.34 8.27
N ASP A 655 25.70 -6.99 8.43
CA ASP A 655 26.82 -6.94 7.48
C ASP A 655 26.80 -8.20 6.61
N LEU A 656 26.38 -8.03 5.35
CA LEU A 656 26.30 -9.08 4.35
C LEU A 656 27.66 -9.77 4.07
N SER A 657 28.78 -9.03 4.18
CA SER A 657 30.09 -9.55 3.83
C SER A 657 30.68 -10.46 4.90
N THR A 658 30.31 -10.22 6.16
CA THR A 658 30.85 -10.94 7.34
C THR A 658 29.82 -11.86 7.99
N GLY A 659 28.54 -11.74 7.65
CA GLY A 659 27.46 -12.48 8.30
C GLY A 659 27.23 -12.04 9.75
N VAL A 660 27.53 -10.79 10.10
CA VAL A 660 27.37 -10.25 11.46
C VAL A 660 26.10 -9.45 11.58
N LEU A 661 25.21 -9.85 12.48
CA LEU A 661 24.02 -9.10 12.89
C LEU A 661 24.29 -8.41 14.24
N SER A 662 24.37 -7.08 14.23
CA SER A 662 24.51 -6.27 15.45
C SER A 662 23.14 -6.06 16.09
N VAL A 663 22.81 -6.89 17.09
CA VAL A 663 21.44 -7.01 17.58
C VAL A 663 21.03 -5.88 18.54
N ASN A 664 19.90 -5.26 18.23
CA ASN A 664 19.17 -4.34 19.11
C ASN A 664 18.09 -5.10 19.89
N VAL A 665 17.44 -6.05 19.20
CA VAL A 665 16.40 -6.91 19.75
C VAL A 665 16.69 -8.34 19.31
N MET A 666 16.58 -9.29 20.24
CA MET A 666 16.64 -10.71 19.92
C MET A 666 15.69 -11.49 20.84
N ALA A 667 14.89 -12.34 20.24
CA ALA A 667 14.03 -13.25 20.96
C ALA A 667 14.36 -14.68 20.57
N VAL A 668 14.44 -15.57 21.54
CA VAL A 668 14.60 -17.00 21.33
C VAL A 668 13.41 -17.74 21.92
N GLU A 669 12.92 -18.76 21.20
CA GLU A 669 11.87 -19.64 21.67
C GLU A 669 12.46 -21.02 21.94
N LEU A 670 12.26 -21.53 23.16
CA LEU A 670 12.78 -22.79 23.64
C LEU A 670 11.63 -23.80 23.85
N ASN A 671 11.93 -25.06 23.59
CA ASN A 671 11.08 -26.21 23.89
C ASN A 671 11.67 -26.91 25.12
N ASP A 672 11.05 -26.71 26.26
CA ASP A 672 11.47 -27.25 27.56
C ASP A 672 10.93 -28.66 27.80
#